data_9481baacdc149b06b7f184585602a931
#
_entry.id   9481baacdc149b06b7f184585602a931
#
_cell.length_a   1.000
_cell.length_b   1.000
_cell.length_c   1.000
_cell.angle_alpha   90.00
_cell.angle_beta   90.00
_cell.angle_gamma   90.00
#
_symmetry.space_group_name_H-M   'P 1'
#
loop_
_entity.id
_entity.type
_entity.pdbx_description
1 polymer ?
#
loop_
_entity_poly.entity_id
_entity_poly.type
_entity_poly.pdbx_seq_one_letter_code
_entity_poly.pdbx_strand_id
1 'polypeptide(L)'
;MFADKETFQRAFVTRVEALCGKPFAESTARDHYHVLGHMVREHISRHWIATNERCRAERRKQVYYLSIEFLLGRLLGSNLLNLGVRPMVEEALRELGIRLEDIEECEADAGLGNGGLGRLAACFLDSLATLNLPGHGHGIRYKHGLFDQKIVDGYQVELPEQWLRNGNVWEIRKEELAVEVRFWGRVEVSEQNGRLVFRHVDSENVMAVPYDMPVIGFGTNTVNTLRLWSAEPAKTFPLHKDVMQYKRETEAISEFLYPDDTHDEGKLLRLKQQYFLAAASLGSITRAHRRQHGSLRRLHEYVAIHINDTHPALAIPELMRILLDEEGMSWEEAWHITTHTIAYTNHTTLAEALEKWPIRLFQPLLPRIYMIVEEINERFCRELWERYPGDWGRIEQMAIVAHGMVKMAHLAVVASHSVNGVAKLHTDILKQREMRLFYEWAPHKFNNKTNGVTHRRWLLKANPELSALITETIGPRWIREPEALIELKSYASDPAFQQALAAVKQQRKLKLAKRISEKTGIVVDESSIFDVQVKRLHAYKRQLLNVLHIMHLYNRLKEDPRVSIHPRTFIFGAKASPGYYYAKRIIKLIHSVAEQVNNDKRVNEQLKVIFLGKLPRIARRRNHSGRRCERTNLNSQQRSVRDGQHEVYDERRCYAWHAGWSERRNRGIRREDNMFLFGLTAEEVLRYCEHGGYRAHEYYHHDKRIKQVVDQLVNGFFPGVGDYFEPIYDSLLAQNDEYFVLRDFAAYAEAHERVEEAYRDPARWWRMSAVNIAHSGRFASDRTVAEYAAEIWGLLPSGERLST
;
A
#
# COMPACT_ATOMS: atom_id res chain seq x y z
N MET A 1 15.78 24.06 20.71
CA MET A 1 14.90 23.03 21.28
C MET A 1 15.55 21.65 21.20
N PHE A 2 16.05 21.23 20.02
CA PHE A 2 16.78 19.97 19.82
C PHE A 2 18.29 20.21 19.58
N ALA A 3 18.86 21.26 20.20
CA ALA A 3 20.26 21.58 20.02
C ALA A 3 21.17 20.68 20.89
N ASP A 4 20.75 20.46 22.12
CA ASP A 4 21.44 19.64 23.12
C ASP A 4 20.41 19.00 24.08
N LYS A 5 20.90 18.05 24.87
CA LYS A 5 20.09 17.23 25.78
C LYS A 5 19.42 18.05 26.91
N GLU A 6 20.18 18.90 27.55
CA GLU A 6 19.64 19.69 28.69
C GLU A 6 18.60 20.71 28.23
N THR A 7 18.83 21.37 27.10
CA THR A 7 17.85 22.28 26.48
C THR A 7 16.57 21.55 26.10
N PHE A 8 16.69 20.33 25.56
CA PHE A 8 15.55 19.51 25.25
C PHE A 8 14.76 19.10 26.51
N GLN A 9 15.43 18.61 27.56
CA GLN A 9 14.77 18.17 28.79
C GLN A 9 13.99 19.31 29.45
N ARG A 10 14.61 20.48 29.62
CA ARG A 10 13.92 21.67 30.16
C ARG A 10 12.70 22.07 29.33
N ALA A 11 12.87 22.14 28.01
CA ALA A 11 11.79 22.50 27.12
C ALA A 11 10.65 21.46 27.13
N PHE A 12 10.96 20.18 27.25
CA PHE A 12 10.01 19.09 27.31
C PHE A 12 9.18 19.14 28.60
N VAL A 13 9.84 19.21 29.77
CA VAL A 13 9.15 19.29 31.08
C VAL A 13 8.25 20.51 31.15
N THR A 14 8.76 21.71 30.83
CA THR A 14 7.96 22.94 30.84
C THR A 14 6.73 22.85 29.91
N ARG A 15 6.88 22.23 28.73
CA ARG A 15 5.73 22.06 27.81
C ARG A 15 4.75 21.01 28.27
N VAL A 16 5.18 19.94 28.94
CA VAL A 16 4.25 18.97 29.55
C VAL A 16 3.38 19.68 30.56
N GLU A 17 3.95 20.46 31.45
CA GLU A 17 3.20 21.21 32.44
C GLU A 17 2.25 22.22 31.80
N ALA A 18 2.74 23.01 30.84
CA ALA A 18 1.96 24.07 30.19
C ALA A 18 0.82 23.53 29.31
N LEU A 19 1.05 22.47 28.53
CA LEU A 19 0.03 21.94 27.60
C LEU A 19 -0.93 20.96 28.25
N CYS A 20 -0.49 20.25 29.30
CA CYS A 20 -1.35 19.27 29.99
C CYS A 20 -2.01 19.80 31.24
N GLY A 21 -1.60 20.99 31.74
CA GLY A 21 -2.17 21.65 32.92
C GLY A 21 -2.00 20.85 34.21
N LYS A 22 -0.91 20.07 34.33
CA LYS A 22 -0.60 19.24 35.51
C LYS A 22 0.90 19.13 35.75
N PRO A 23 1.34 18.81 36.98
CA PRO A 23 2.76 18.61 37.26
C PRO A 23 3.34 17.48 36.41
N PHE A 24 4.63 17.60 36.05
CA PHE A 24 5.33 16.59 35.24
C PHE A 24 5.24 15.18 35.84
N ALA A 25 5.34 15.06 37.16
CA ALA A 25 5.23 13.78 37.89
C ALA A 25 3.90 13.05 37.70
N GLU A 26 2.81 13.77 37.37
CA GLU A 26 1.49 13.21 37.11
C GLU A 26 1.20 12.98 35.62
N SER A 27 2.17 13.27 34.75
CA SER A 27 2.00 13.15 33.32
C SER A 27 2.07 11.68 32.87
N THR A 28 1.34 11.38 31.80
CA THR A 28 1.23 10.03 31.23
C THR A 28 2.05 9.92 29.93
N ALA A 29 2.34 8.70 29.51
CA ALA A 29 3.00 8.46 28.21
C ALA A 29 2.24 9.10 27.03
N ARG A 30 0.93 9.25 27.12
CA ARG A 30 0.11 9.94 26.10
C ARG A 30 0.35 11.44 26.11
N ASP A 31 0.46 12.06 27.27
CA ASP A 31 0.81 13.48 27.40
C ASP A 31 2.19 13.73 26.79
N HIS A 32 3.13 12.85 27.10
CA HIS A 32 4.49 12.88 26.53
C HIS A 32 4.46 12.76 25.00
N TYR A 33 3.61 11.89 24.45
CA TYR A 33 3.44 11.77 23.00
C TYR A 33 2.92 13.07 22.37
N HIS A 34 1.87 13.66 22.93
CA HIS A 34 1.31 14.91 22.42
C HIS A 34 2.34 16.04 22.46
N VAL A 35 3.02 16.19 23.58
CA VAL A 35 4.03 17.24 23.75
C VAL A 35 5.20 17.04 22.81
N LEU A 36 5.78 15.84 22.77
CA LEU A 36 6.92 15.55 21.88
C LEU A 36 6.54 15.71 20.40
N GLY A 37 5.35 15.27 20.01
CA GLY A 37 4.84 15.46 18.65
C GLY A 37 4.68 16.94 18.28
N HIS A 38 4.15 17.77 19.20
CA HIS A 38 4.09 19.22 19.02
C HIS A 38 5.48 19.87 18.93
N MET A 39 6.42 19.46 19.76
CA MET A 39 7.80 19.96 19.72
C MET A 39 8.49 19.66 18.38
N VAL A 40 8.32 18.43 17.87
CA VAL A 40 8.82 18.04 16.55
C VAL A 40 8.18 18.88 15.45
N ARG A 41 6.85 19.02 15.46
CA ARG A 41 6.13 19.83 14.46
C ARG A 41 6.55 21.30 14.50
N GLU A 42 6.71 21.89 15.66
CA GLU A 42 7.22 23.26 15.83
C GLU A 42 8.65 23.40 15.25
N HIS A 43 9.51 22.44 15.53
CA HIS A 43 10.88 22.45 15.02
C HIS A 43 10.95 22.46 13.49
N ILE A 44 10.13 21.63 12.83
CA ILE A 44 10.12 21.50 11.37
C ILE A 44 9.32 22.60 10.65
N SER A 45 8.49 23.36 11.36
CA SER A 45 7.62 24.37 10.73
C SER A 45 8.39 25.40 9.90
N ARG A 46 9.58 25.83 10.38
CA ARG A 46 10.44 26.76 9.64
C ARG A 46 10.95 26.14 8.34
N HIS A 47 11.38 24.89 8.38
CA HIS A 47 11.84 24.16 7.18
C HIS A 47 10.69 23.92 6.18
N TRP A 48 9.47 23.67 6.71
CA TRP A 48 8.28 23.49 5.89
C TRP A 48 7.92 24.77 5.14
N ILE A 49 7.92 25.91 5.84
CA ILE A 49 7.71 27.24 5.23
C ILE A 49 8.81 27.51 4.19
N ALA A 50 10.07 27.37 4.56
CA ALA A 50 11.21 27.63 3.69
C ALA A 50 11.20 26.74 2.42
N THR A 51 10.80 25.46 2.55
CA THR A 51 10.63 24.56 1.38
C THR A 51 9.60 25.10 0.40
N ASN A 52 8.43 25.51 0.91
CA ASN A 52 7.36 26.04 0.08
C ASN A 52 7.73 27.40 -0.57
N GLU A 53 8.39 28.29 0.18
CA GLU A 53 8.84 29.57 -0.31
C GLU A 53 9.90 29.42 -1.41
N ARG A 54 10.88 28.53 -1.21
CA ARG A 54 11.91 28.23 -2.21
C ARG A 54 11.29 27.68 -3.50
N CYS A 55 10.37 26.70 -3.40
CA CYS A 55 9.69 26.17 -4.57
C CYS A 55 8.94 27.25 -5.36
N ARG A 56 8.35 28.23 -4.67
CA ARG A 56 7.69 29.40 -5.29
C ARG A 56 8.68 30.35 -5.93
N ALA A 57 9.72 30.76 -5.19
CA ALA A 57 10.72 31.72 -5.66
C ALA A 57 11.46 31.19 -6.90
N GLU A 58 11.83 29.93 -6.90
CA GLU A 58 12.54 29.27 -7.99
C GLU A 58 11.62 28.81 -9.13
N ARG A 59 10.30 28.99 -8.98
CA ARG A 59 9.27 28.52 -9.94
C ARG A 59 9.49 27.06 -10.35
N ARG A 60 9.79 26.19 -9.38
CA ARG A 60 10.12 24.79 -9.63
C ARG A 60 8.90 23.99 -10.03
N LYS A 61 9.07 23.08 -10.97
CA LYS A 61 8.06 22.08 -11.27
C LYS A 61 7.83 21.20 -10.03
N GLN A 62 6.56 20.94 -9.69
CA GLN A 62 6.15 20.18 -8.52
C GLN A 62 5.29 18.99 -8.95
N VAL A 63 5.44 17.86 -8.27
CA VAL A 63 4.55 16.72 -8.46
C VAL A 63 3.48 16.66 -7.38
N TYR A 64 2.25 16.39 -7.79
CA TYR A 64 1.12 16.09 -6.94
C TYR A 64 0.71 14.63 -7.14
N TYR A 65 0.96 13.82 -6.11
CA TYR A 65 0.68 12.39 -6.11
C TYR A 65 -0.71 12.16 -5.49
N LEU A 66 -1.70 11.88 -6.33
CA LEU A 66 -3.08 11.66 -5.93
C LEU A 66 -3.30 10.18 -5.62
N SER A 67 -3.71 9.87 -4.40
CA SER A 67 -3.99 8.50 -3.97
C SER A 67 -5.17 8.47 -3.00
N ILE A 68 -6.03 7.46 -3.16
CA ILE A 68 -7.14 7.24 -2.21
C ILE A 68 -6.64 6.69 -0.87
N GLU A 69 -5.41 6.19 -0.83
CA GLU A 69 -4.77 5.64 0.37
C GLU A 69 -3.38 6.23 0.64
N PHE A 70 -3.09 6.53 1.91
CA PHE A 70 -1.74 6.81 2.41
C PHE A 70 -1.51 6.05 3.72
N LEU A 71 -0.96 4.84 3.66
CA LEU A 71 -0.68 4.01 4.83
C LEU A 71 0.59 4.49 5.55
N LEU A 72 0.47 5.59 6.29
CA LEU A 72 1.60 6.27 6.93
C LEU A 72 2.21 5.44 8.06
N GLY A 73 1.38 4.76 8.85
CA GLY A 73 1.77 4.19 10.13
C GLY A 73 2.12 5.29 11.14
N ARG A 74 2.71 4.93 12.28
CA ARG A 74 3.17 5.89 13.29
C ARG A 74 4.34 6.73 12.76
N LEU A 75 4.33 8.04 13.01
CA LEU A 75 5.26 9.00 12.44
C LEU A 75 6.36 9.44 13.41
N LEU A 76 6.07 9.54 14.72
CA LEU A 76 6.98 10.12 15.71
C LEU A 76 8.41 9.59 15.58
N GLY A 77 8.59 8.28 15.72
CA GLY A 77 9.94 7.73 15.67
C GLY A 77 10.58 7.75 14.27
N SER A 78 9.80 7.87 13.18
CA SER A 78 10.36 8.07 11.84
C SER A 78 10.79 9.53 11.64
N ASN A 79 10.02 10.46 12.18
CA ASN A 79 10.32 11.88 12.12
C ASN A 79 11.59 12.21 12.96
N LEU A 80 11.71 11.65 14.17
CA LEU A 80 12.93 11.77 14.97
C LEU A 80 14.16 11.18 14.28
N LEU A 81 13.99 10.04 13.58
CA LEU A 81 15.05 9.42 12.79
C LEU A 81 15.46 10.31 11.60
N ASN A 82 14.50 10.80 10.83
CA ASN A 82 14.74 11.62 9.65
C ASN A 82 15.42 12.95 9.99
N LEU A 83 15.10 13.50 11.16
CA LEU A 83 15.75 14.71 11.71
C LEU A 83 17.13 14.44 12.33
N GLY A 84 17.56 13.19 12.48
CA GLY A 84 18.82 12.84 13.13
C GLY A 84 18.86 13.03 14.64
N VAL A 85 17.74 13.38 15.28
CA VAL A 85 17.68 13.74 16.73
C VAL A 85 17.26 12.56 17.62
N ARG A 86 16.92 11.40 17.05
CA ARG A 86 16.43 10.25 17.81
C ARG A 86 17.35 9.81 18.96
N PRO A 87 18.68 9.63 18.77
CA PRO A 87 19.56 9.16 19.86
C PRO A 87 19.59 10.13 21.04
N MET A 88 19.69 11.42 20.77
CA MET A 88 19.70 12.47 21.80
C MET A 88 18.39 12.51 22.57
N VAL A 89 17.23 12.43 21.87
CA VAL A 89 15.90 12.42 22.49
C VAL A 89 15.70 11.17 23.36
N GLU A 90 16.14 10.02 22.89
CA GLU A 90 16.03 8.74 23.62
C GLU A 90 16.86 8.78 24.91
N GLU A 91 18.09 9.30 24.84
CA GLU A 91 18.94 9.48 26.02
C GLU A 91 18.35 10.49 27.00
N ALA A 92 17.92 11.64 26.54
CA ALA A 92 17.33 12.69 27.36
C ALA A 92 16.05 12.20 28.10
N LEU A 93 15.18 11.48 27.42
CA LEU A 93 13.96 10.90 28.03
C LEU A 93 14.30 9.79 29.03
N ARG A 94 15.30 8.95 28.75
CA ARG A 94 15.75 7.91 29.68
C ARG A 94 16.25 8.49 31.01
N GLU A 95 16.94 9.61 30.99
CA GLU A 95 17.38 10.30 32.22
C GLU A 95 16.20 10.88 33.02
N LEU A 96 15.09 11.21 32.35
CA LEU A 96 13.83 11.59 33.00
C LEU A 96 12.99 10.38 33.46
N GLY A 97 13.52 9.15 33.33
CA GLY A 97 12.80 7.92 33.68
C GLY A 97 11.77 7.48 32.64
N ILE A 98 11.79 8.02 31.43
CA ILE A 98 10.81 7.78 30.37
C ILE A 98 11.45 6.97 29.23
N ARG A 99 10.73 5.94 28.78
CA ARG A 99 11.15 5.17 27.60
C ARG A 99 10.46 5.73 26.35
N LEU A 100 11.25 6.01 25.32
CA LEU A 100 10.74 6.53 24.05
C LEU A 100 9.76 5.55 23.37
N GLU A 101 9.97 4.23 23.54
CA GLU A 101 9.09 3.21 22.99
C GLU A 101 7.67 3.31 23.55
N ASP A 102 7.54 3.61 24.85
CA ASP A 102 6.23 3.75 25.50
C ASP A 102 5.47 4.97 24.95
N ILE A 103 6.20 6.04 24.65
CA ILE A 103 5.64 7.23 23.97
C ILE A 103 5.23 6.87 22.54
N GLU A 104 6.09 6.20 21.77
CA GLU A 104 5.77 5.75 20.40
C GLU A 104 4.56 4.80 20.38
N GLU A 105 4.31 4.02 21.42
CA GLU A 105 3.16 3.11 21.50
C GLU A 105 1.83 3.86 21.72
N CYS A 106 1.87 5.06 22.26
CA CYS A 106 0.68 5.90 22.41
C CYS A 106 0.19 6.52 21.10
N GLU A 107 1.03 6.59 20.08
CA GLU A 107 0.64 7.11 18.75
C GLU A 107 -0.33 6.16 18.05
N ALA A 108 -1.50 6.66 17.69
CA ALA A 108 -2.44 5.90 16.87
C ALA A 108 -1.90 5.74 15.44
N ASP A 109 -2.12 4.58 14.84
CA ASP A 109 -1.89 4.42 13.40
C ASP A 109 -2.96 5.22 12.64
N ALA A 110 -2.55 6.08 11.72
CA ALA A 110 -3.49 6.83 10.89
C ALA A 110 -4.34 5.86 10.03
N GLY A 111 -5.65 6.00 10.11
CA GLY A 111 -6.64 5.19 9.39
C GLY A 111 -6.77 5.56 7.92
N LEU A 112 -5.66 5.91 7.26
CA LEU A 112 -5.61 6.50 5.91
C LEU A 112 -5.20 5.50 4.82
N GLY A 113 -5.11 4.24 5.13
CA GLY A 113 -4.72 3.22 4.16
C GLY A 113 -4.83 1.81 4.71
N ASN A 114 -4.89 0.84 3.81
CA ASN A 114 -5.10 -0.56 4.15
C ASN A 114 -3.95 -1.48 3.71
N GLY A 115 -3.46 -1.33 2.48
CA GLY A 115 -2.56 -2.29 1.86
C GLY A 115 -1.32 -1.71 1.19
N GLY A 116 -0.85 -2.41 0.15
CA GLY A 116 0.35 -2.07 -0.60
C GLY A 116 0.26 -0.74 -1.32
N LEU A 117 -0.88 -0.42 -1.92
CA LEU A 117 -1.14 0.85 -2.61
C LEU A 117 -0.85 2.05 -1.69
N GLY A 118 -1.48 2.08 -0.51
CA GLY A 118 -1.30 3.15 0.45
C GLY A 118 0.09 3.17 1.08
N ARG A 119 0.73 1.98 1.26
CA ARG A 119 2.10 1.93 1.77
C ARG A 119 3.11 2.43 0.75
N LEU A 120 2.91 2.13 -0.54
CA LEU A 120 3.74 2.65 -1.61
C LEU A 120 3.67 4.18 -1.66
N ALA A 121 2.47 4.75 -1.65
CA ALA A 121 2.25 6.20 -1.61
C ALA A 121 2.99 6.86 -0.43
N ALA A 122 2.90 6.27 0.77
CA ALA A 122 3.61 6.76 1.95
C ALA A 122 5.15 6.65 1.82
N CYS A 123 5.67 5.59 1.19
CA CYS A 123 7.11 5.45 0.92
C CYS A 123 7.58 6.46 -0.13
N PHE A 124 6.76 6.73 -1.14
CA PHE A 124 7.10 7.73 -2.17
C PHE A 124 7.20 9.14 -1.60
N LEU A 125 6.30 9.52 -0.68
CA LEU A 125 6.40 10.81 0.01
C LEU A 125 7.70 10.93 0.82
N ASP A 126 8.08 9.89 1.58
CA ASP A 126 9.34 9.85 2.32
C ASP A 126 10.55 10.01 1.38
N SER A 127 10.54 9.30 0.25
CA SER A 127 11.63 9.39 -0.73
C SER A 127 11.68 10.72 -1.47
N LEU A 128 10.52 11.30 -1.84
CA LEU A 128 10.47 12.63 -2.45
C LEU A 128 11.14 13.68 -1.56
N ALA A 129 10.78 13.70 -0.27
CA ALA A 129 11.39 14.62 0.68
C ALA A 129 12.89 14.36 0.90
N THR A 130 13.27 13.08 1.00
CA THR A 130 14.69 12.68 1.22
C THR A 130 15.57 12.99 0.02
N LEU A 131 15.05 12.90 -1.20
CA LEU A 131 15.76 13.24 -2.45
C LEU A 131 15.71 14.74 -2.77
N ASN A 132 15.19 15.58 -1.89
CA ASN A 132 15.00 17.01 -2.11
C ASN A 132 14.14 17.34 -3.34
N LEU A 133 13.18 16.50 -3.65
CA LEU A 133 12.24 16.69 -4.76
C LEU A 133 10.97 17.39 -4.27
N PRO A 134 10.46 18.42 -4.96
CA PRO A 134 9.23 19.10 -4.60
C PRO A 134 8.02 18.23 -4.98
N GLY A 135 7.46 17.53 -3.99
CA GLY A 135 6.38 16.58 -4.21
C GLY A 135 5.38 16.53 -3.05
N HIS A 136 4.10 16.56 -3.40
CA HIS A 136 3.00 16.62 -2.44
C HIS A 136 2.06 15.42 -2.63
N GLY A 137 1.56 14.88 -1.52
CA GLY A 137 0.49 13.89 -1.55
C GLY A 137 -0.87 14.55 -1.40
N HIS A 138 -1.87 14.06 -2.14
CA HIS A 138 -3.27 14.45 -1.96
C HIS A 138 -4.12 13.20 -1.75
N GLY A 139 -4.89 13.18 -0.65
CA GLY A 139 -5.74 12.06 -0.25
C GLY A 139 -6.99 12.50 0.49
N ILE A 140 -7.77 11.54 0.97
CA ILE A 140 -8.96 11.78 1.78
C ILE A 140 -8.62 11.59 3.26
N ARG A 141 -9.12 12.48 4.13
CA ARG A 141 -8.99 12.39 5.58
C ARG A 141 -10.13 11.54 6.15
N TYR A 142 -9.99 10.24 6.07
CA TYR A 142 -11.00 9.34 6.62
C TYR A 142 -11.09 9.47 8.14
N LYS A 143 -12.32 9.60 8.66
CA LYS A 143 -12.58 9.59 10.11
C LYS A 143 -12.27 8.23 10.71
N HIS A 144 -12.58 7.17 9.95
CA HIS A 144 -12.34 5.79 10.33
C HIS A 144 -11.48 5.12 9.25
N GLY A 145 -10.52 4.30 9.68
CA GLY A 145 -9.78 3.42 8.77
C GLY A 145 -10.64 2.26 8.26
N LEU A 146 -9.99 1.17 7.84
CA LEU A 146 -10.74 0.02 7.36
C LEU A 146 -11.66 -0.56 8.45
N PHE A 147 -11.09 -0.99 9.56
CA PHE A 147 -11.74 -1.40 10.81
C PHE A 147 -10.69 -1.89 11.82
N ASP A 148 -11.08 -1.93 13.10
CA ASP A 148 -10.36 -2.62 14.15
C ASP A 148 -10.79 -4.08 14.18
N GLN A 149 -9.84 -5.02 14.02
CA GLN A 149 -10.13 -6.44 14.03
C GLN A 149 -10.11 -6.99 15.46
N LYS A 150 -11.20 -7.63 15.87
CA LYS A 150 -11.25 -8.48 17.04
C LYS A 150 -11.49 -9.93 16.60
N ILE A 151 -10.84 -10.87 17.26
CA ILE A 151 -11.11 -12.30 17.07
C ILE A 151 -11.91 -12.79 18.27
N VAL A 152 -13.08 -13.37 17.99
CA VAL A 152 -13.98 -13.97 19.00
C VAL A 152 -14.24 -15.40 18.55
N ASP A 153 -13.89 -16.37 19.36
CA ASP A 153 -14.03 -17.81 19.06
C ASP A 153 -13.46 -18.22 17.69
N GLY A 154 -12.35 -17.57 17.30
CA GLY A 154 -11.72 -17.78 16.00
C GLY A 154 -12.36 -17.05 14.83
N TYR A 155 -13.45 -16.31 15.03
CA TYR A 155 -14.11 -15.50 14.00
C TYR A 155 -13.62 -14.07 14.02
N GLN A 156 -13.49 -13.47 12.83
CA GLN A 156 -13.20 -12.04 12.71
C GLN A 156 -14.47 -11.23 13.00
N VAL A 157 -14.33 -10.26 13.90
CA VAL A 157 -15.32 -9.21 14.19
C VAL A 157 -14.70 -7.86 13.86
N GLU A 158 -15.43 -7.02 13.14
CA GLU A 158 -15.01 -5.68 12.74
C GLU A 158 -15.57 -4.62 13.68
N LEU A 159 -14.72 -3.74 14.17
CA LEU A 159 -15.10 -2.59 15.00
C LEU A 159 -14.61 -1.30 14.32
N PRO A 160 -15.29 -0.16 14.47
CA PRO A 160 -14.83 1.12 13.95
C PRO A 160 -13.45 1.49 14.49
N GLU A 161 -12.52 1.81 13.60
CA GLU A 161 -11.16 2.23 13.96
C GLU A 161 -11.15 3.75 14.23
N GLN A 162 -11.18 4.16 15.49
CA GLN A 162 -11.25 5.57 15.92
C GLN A 162 -9.85 6.18 16.12
N TRP A 163 -9.06 6.30 15.06
CA TRP A 163 -7.69 6.81 15.16
C TRP A 163 -7.59 8.30 15.50
N LEU A 164 -8.64 9.08 15.21
CA LEU A 164 -8.76 10.51 15.52
C LEU A 164 -9.34 10.83 16.90
N ARG A 165 -9.69 9.81 17.70
CA ARG A 165 -10.36 10.02 19.00
C ARG A 165 -9.63 11.01 19.94
N ASN A 166 -8.31 11.05 19.87
CA ASN A 166 -7.48 11.94 20.72
C ASN A 166 -6.78 13.03 19.88
N GLY A 167 -7.32 13.34 18.69
CA GLY A 167 -6.68 14.25 17.74
C GLY A 167 -5.48 13.64 17.03
N ASN A 168 -4.88 14.43 16.15
CA ASN A 168 -3.67 14.09 15.41
C ASN A 168 -2.69 15.26 15.47
N VAL A 169 -1.57 15.08 16.17
CA VAL A 169 -0.58 16.15 16.37
C VAL A 169 0.11 16.60 15.08
N TRP A 170 0.05 15.79 14.03
CA TRP A 170 0.78 16.03 12.78
C TRP A 170 0.01 16.91 11.79
N GLU A 171 -1.32 17.03 11.91
CA GLU A 171 -2.12 17.75 10.93
C GLU A 171 -2.42 19.20 11.35
N ILE A 172 -2.57 20.06 10.36
CA ILE A 172 -2.99 21.46 10.51
C ILE A 172 -4.18 21.70 9.58
N ARG A 173 -5.35 22.05 10.16
CA ARG A 173 -6.54 22.44 9.39
C ARG A 173 -6.30 23.79 8.71
N LYS A 174 -6.65 23.88 7.41
CA LYS A 174 -6.49 25.06 6.57
C LYS A 174 -7.82 25.45 5.92
N GLU A 175 -8.77 25.93 6.74
CA GLU A 175 -10.13 26.29 6.27
C GLU A 175 -10.12 27.32 5.16
N GLU A 176 -9.20 28.26 5.20
CA GLU A 176 -9.03 29.32 4.21
C GLU A 176 -8.64 28.80 2.81
N LEU A 177 -8.23 27.54 2.73
CA LEU A 177 -7.87 26.85 1.48
C LEU A 177 -8.95 25.86 1.01
N ALA A 178 -10.13 25.86 1.64
CA ALA A 178 -11.22 24.97 1.28
C ALA A 178 -11.62 25.12 -0.20
N VAL A 179 -12.08 24.04 -0.80
CA VAL A 179 -12.54 23.93 -2.18
C VAL A 179 -13.99 23.48 -2.19
N GLU A 180 -14.84 24.12 -2.97
CA GLU A 180 -16.21 23.67 -3.20
C GLU A 180 -16.23 22.57 -4.26
N VAL A 181 -16.86 21.46 -3.96
CA VAL A 181 -17.07 20.32 -4.87
C VAL A 181 -18.56 20.13 -5.10
N ARG A 182 -18.96 19.96 -6.35
CA ARG A 182 -20.37 19.93 -6.78
C ARG A 182 -20.77 18.54 -7.25
N PHE A 183 -21.90 18.07 -6.75
CA PHE A 183 -22.54 16.80 -7.13
C PHE A 183 -23.96 17.05 -7.59
N TRP A 184 -24.51 16.14 -8.38
CA TRP A 184 -25.91 16.18 -8.86
C TRP A 184 -26.21 17.43 -9.71
N GLY A 185 -27.47 17.84 -9.74
CA GLY A 185 -27.92 18.98 -10.52
C GLY A 185 -28.03 18.73 -12.01
N ARG A 186 -27.98 19.79 -12.80
CA ARG A 186 -28.02 19.73 -14.26
C ARG A 186 -27.06 20.76 -14.89
N VAL A 187 -26.77 20.55 -16.17
CA VAL A 187 -25.96 21.50 -16.94
C VAL A 187 -26.88 22.34 -17.84
N GLU A 188 -26.80 23.63 -17.68
CA GLU A 188 -27.41 24.58 -18.63
C GLU A 188 -26.36 24.98 -19.67
N VAL A 189 -26.74 24.90 -20.95
CA VAL A 189 -25.88 25.25 -22.06
C VAL A 189 -26.44 26.50 -22.70
N SER A 190 -25.62 27.53 -22.85
CA SER A 190 -25.97 28.79 -23.55
C SER A 190 -24.85 29.18 -24.51
N GLU A 191 -25.20 29.93 -25.53
CA GLU A 191 -24.21 30.51 -26.45
C GLU A 191 -23.92 31.96 -26.05
N GLN A 192 -22.65 32.28 -25.84
CA GLN A 192 -22.17 33.62 -25.53
C GLN A 192 -20.98 33.97 -26.43
N ASN A 193 -21.10 35.02 -27.24
CA ASN A 193 -20.04 35.47 -28.15
C ASN A 193 -19.53 34.38 -29.12
N GLY A 194 -20.43 33.51 -29.61
CA GLY A 194 -20.10 32.39 -30.50
C GLY A 194 -19.42 31.21 -29.81
N ARG A 195 -19.49 31.13 -28.49
CA ARG A 195 -18.96 30.01 -27.68
C ARG A 195 -20.03 29.40 -26.81
N LEU A 196 -19.99 28.10 -26.66
CA LEU A 196 -20.84 27.40 -25.71
C LEU A 196 -20.32 27.62 -24.29
N VAL A 197 -21.21 28.06 -23.41
CA VAL A 197 -20.96 28.25 -21.96
C VAL A 197 -21.80 27.25 -21.21
N PHE A 198 -21.14 26.49 -20.35
CA PHE A 198 -21.75 25.43 -19.53
C PHE A 198 -21.86 25.92 -18.09
N ARG A 199 -23.07 25.86 -17.53
CA ARG A 199 -23.33 26.20 -16.12
C ARG A 199 -23.87 25.00 -15.40
N HIS A 200 -23.19 24.59 -14.36
CA HIS A 200 -23.68 23.55 -13.44
C HIS A 200 -24.62 24.21 -12.42
N VAL A 201 -25.90 23.90 -12.49
CA VAL A 201 -26.96 24.50 -11.65
C VAL A 201 -27.67 23.42 -10.83
N ASP A 202 -28.31 23.86 -9.73
CA ASP A 202 -29.04 22.99 -8.80
C ASP A 202 -28.18 21.87 -8.20
N SER A 203 -26.87 22.12 -8.10
CA SER A 203 -25.92 21.17 -7.53
C SER A 203 -25.99 21.10 -5.98
N GLU A 204 -25.63 19.94 -5.45
CA GLU A 204 -25.32 19.77 -4.04
C GLU A 204 -23.83 20.06 -3.80
N ASN A 205 -23.56 21.08 -3.00
CA ASN A 205 -22.21 21.55 -2.76
C ASN A 205 -21.63 20.93 -1.50
N VAL A 206 -20.40 20.49 -1.56
CA VAL A 206 -19.63 19.93 -0.44
C VAL A 206 -18.35 20.75 -0.30
N MET A 207 -18.02 21.18 0.92
CA MET A 207 -16.73 21.82 1.18
C MET A 207 -15.65 20.78 1.44
N ALA A 208 -14.65 20.75 0.60
CA ALA A 208 -13.42 20.01 0.82
C ALA A 208 -12.46 20.86 1.63
N VAL A 209 -12.33 20.56 2.92
CA VAL A 209 -11.46 21.31 3.84
C VAL A 209 -10.14 20.57 4.00
N PRO A 210 -8.99 21.21 3.66
CA PRO A 210 -7.71 20.52 3.72
C PRO A 210 -7.10 20.51 5.12
N TYR A 211 -6.48 19.38 5.45
CA TYR A 211 -5.61 19.16 6.60
C TYR A 211 -4.22 18.82 6.08
N ASP A 212 -3.25 19.68 6.33
CA ASP A 212 -1.88 19.53 5.86
C ASP A 212 -1.01 18.85 6.92
N MET A 213 -0.27 17.81 6.51
CA MET A 213 0.70 17.08 7.32
C MET A 213 2.10 17.23 6.73
N PRO A 214 3.14 17.49 7.56
CA PRO A 214 4.51 17.58 7.07
C PRO A 214 5.10 16.21 6.75
N VAL A 215 5.84 16.12 5.66
CA VAL A 215 6.62 14.96 5.26
C VAL A 215 8.09 15.32 5.27
N ILE A 216 8.83 14.79 6.23
CA ILE A 216 10.21 15.17 6.55
C ILE A 216 11.18 14.27 5.80
N GLY A 217 12.10 14.85 5.05
CA GLY A 217 13.18 14.12 4.40
C GLY A 217 14.28 13.70 5.39
N PHE A 218 14.93 12.57 5.14
CA PHE A 218 16.02 12.06 5.95
C PHE A 218 17.33 12.84 5.73
N GLY A 219 17.80 13.51 6.78
CA GLY A 219 19.03 14.31 6.73
C GLY A 219 18.97 15.43 5.70
N THR A 220 17.80 16.03 5.48
CA THR A 220 17.58 17.16 4.57
C THR A 220 16.69 18.22 5.23
N ASN A 221 16.76 19.46 4.72
CA ASN A 221 15.88 20.55 5.14
C ASN A 221 14.54 20.56 4.38
N THR A 222 14.31 19.59 3.49
CA THR A 222 13.09 19.52 2.70
C THR A 222 11.96 18.93 3.53
N VAL A 223 10.86 19.67 3.62
CA VAL A 223 9.59 19.23 4.22
C VAL A 223 8.47 19.44 3.21
N ASN A 224 8.04 18.34 2.64
CA ASN A 224 6.91 18.31 1.70
C ASN A 224 5.56 18.25 2.45
N THR A 225 4.45 18.32 1.72
CA THR A 225 3.10 18.33 2.29
C THR A 225 2.32 17.11 1.85
N LEU A 226 1.70 16.42 2.80
CA LEU A 226 0.55 15.55 2.53
C LEU A 226 -0.72 16.31 2.88
N ARG A 227 -1.56 16.61 1.88
CA ARG A 227 -2.85 17.28 2.03
C ARG A 227 -3.98 16.25 2.02
N LEU A 228 -4.75 16.25 3.10
CA LEU A 228 -5.86 15.34 3.30
C LEU A 228 -7.18 16.14 3.32
N TRP A 229 -8.12 15.72 2.50
CA TRP A 229 -9.40 16.40 2.32
C TRP A 229 -10.48 15.82 3.24
N SER A 230 -11.11 16.67 4.03
CA SER A 230 -12.29 16.39 4.85
C SER A 230 -13.53 16.94 4.15
N ALA A 231 -14.56 16.12 4.01
CA ALA A 231 -15.84 16.58 3.47
C ALA A 231 -16.69 17.20 4.59
N GLU A 232 -17.06 18.46 4.40
CA GLU A 232 -17.83 19.24 5.36
C GLU A 232 -19.01 19.92 4.66
N PRO A 233 -20.15 20.16 5.37
CA PRO A 233 -21.28 20.86 4.81
C PRO A 233 -20.90 22.26 4.30
N ALA A 234 -21.41 22.65 3.13
CA ALA A 234 -21.29 24.00 2.63
C ALA A 234 -22.19 24.98 3.44
N LYS A 235 -21.86 26.26 3.41
CA LYS A 235 -22.69 27.29 4.06
C LYS A 235 -24.07 27.43 3.42
N THR A 236 -24.15 27.12 2.13
CA THR A 236 -25.42 27.04 1.38
C THR A 236 -25.76 25.58 1.11
N PHE A 237 -26.94 25.14 1.48
CA PHE A 237 -27.42 23.77 1.26
C PHE A 237 -28.75 23.76 0.49
N PRO A 238 -29.09 22.63 -0.16
CA PRO A 238 -30.34 22.52 -0.90
C PRO A 238 -31.56 22.72 0.02
N LEU A 239 -32.41 23.68 -0.30
CA LEU A 239 -33.59 24.04 0.51
C LEU A 239 -34.63 22.90 0.65
N HIS A 240 -34.57 21.89 -0.21
CA HIS A 240 -35.47 20.74 -0.21
C HIS A 240 -34.97 19.56 0.64
N LYS A 241 -33.76 19.62 1.21
CA LYS A 241 -33.21 18.56 2.06
C LYS A 241 -33.27 18.94 3.56
N ASP A 242 -33.48 17.93 4.40
CA ASP A 242 -33.24 18.04 5.83
C ASP A 242 -31.76 18.30 6.12
N VAL A 243 -31.47 19.27 6.99
CA VAL A 243 -30.10 19.70 7.33
C VAL A 243 -29.28 18.53 7.90
N MET A 244 -29.89 17.66 8.70
CA MET A 244 -29.21 16.54 9.34
C MET A 244 -28.92 15.42 8.34
N GLN A 245 -29.82 15.23 7.36
CA GLN A 245 -29.60 14.31 6.27
C GLN A 245 -28.47 14.78 5.36
N TYR A 246 -28.51 16.04 4.95
CA TYR A 246 -27.44 16.66 4.13
C TYR A 246 -26.08 16.57 4.81
N LYS A 247 -26.01 16.86 6.12
CA LYS A 247 -24.78 16.74 6.90
C LYS A 247 -24.24 15.29 6.88
N ARG A 248 -25.10 14.30 7.14
CA ARG A 248 -24.71 12.88 7.14
C ARG A 248 -24.19 12.43 5.78
N GLU A 249 -24.91 12.76 4.71
CA GLU A 249 -24.53 12.39 3.33
C GLU A 249 -23.21 13.05 2.90
N THR A 250 -22.98 14.30 3.34
CA THR A 250 -21.73 15.03 3.08
C THR A 250 -20.56 14.41 3.84
N GLU A 251 -20.70 14.22 5.14
CA GLU A 251 -19.63 13.69 5.99
C GLU A 251 -19.27 12.24 5.65
N ALA A 252 -20.23 11.45 5.13
CA ALA A 252 -20.03 10.07 4.69
C ALA A 252 -18.94 9.96 3.61
N ILE A 253 -18.72 11.00 2.79
CA ILE A 253 -17.69 11.01 1.74
C ILE A 253 -16.28 10.80 2.33
N SER A 254 -16.01 11.34 3.52
CA SER A 254 -14.72 11.18 4.20
C SER A 254 -14.82 10.37 5.50
N GLU A 255 -15.85 9.54 5.65
CA GLU A 255 -16.06 8.78 6.88
C GLU A 255 -15.24 7.49 6.92
N PHE A 256 -15.40 6.62 5.93
CA PHE A 256 -14.76 5.30 5.88
C PHE A 256 -13.89 5.10 4.65
N LEU A 257 -12.75 4.49 4.85
CA LEU A 257 -11.92 3.95 3.77
C LEU A 257 -12.59 2.66 3.23
N TYR A 258 -12.89 2.63 1.93
CA TYR A 258 -13.55 1.52 1.23
C TYR A 258 -14.93 1.18 1.79
N PRO A 259 -15.96 1.98 1.44
CA PRO A 259 -17.34 1.60 1.70
C PRO A 259 -17.68 0.28 0.98
N ASP A 260 -18.68 -0.43 1.45
CA ASP A 260 -19.17 -1.66 0.82
C ASP A 260 -19.81 -1.33 -0.53
N ASP A 261 -19.14 -1.68 -1.62
CA ASP A 261 -19.54 -1.42 -3.01
C ASP A 261 -20.24 -2.62 -3.69
N THR A 262 -20.77 -3.55 -2.92
CA THR A 262 -21.59 -4.66 -3.44
C THR A 262 -22.95 -4.19 -3.95
N HIS A 263 -23.43 -3.03 -3.48
CA HIS A 263 -24.72 -2.42 -3.85
C HIS A 263 -24.51 -0.99 -4.42
N ASP A 264 -25.56 -0.45 -5.06
CA ASP A 264 -25.48 0.83 -5.78
C ASP A 264 -25.18 2.03 -4.88
N GLU A 265 -25.68 2.07 -3.65
CA GLU A 265 -25.40 3.15 -2.69
C GLU A 265 -23.90 3.21 -2.35
N GLY A 266 -23.29 2.06 -2.08
CA GLY A 266 -21.88 1.97 -1.82
C GLY A 266 -21.02 2.30 -3.03
N LYS A 267 -21.42 1.87 -4.24
CA LYS A 267 -20.79 2.29 -5.50
C LYS A 267 -20.88 3.79 -5.70
N LEU A 268 -22.02 4.39 -5.44
CA LEU A 268 -22.25 5.83 -5.54
C LEU A 268 -21.36 6.60 -4.55
N LEU A 269 -21.28 6.14 -3.30
CA LEU A 269 -20.41 6.74 -2.30
C LEU A 269 -18.93 6.66 -2.71
N ARG A 270 -18.49 5.53 -3.23
CA ARG A 270 -17.13 5.35 -3.73
C ARG A 270 -16.82 6.27 -4.92
N LEU A 271 -17.76 6.43 -5.85
CA LEU A 271 -17.64 7.38 -6.95
C LEU A 271 -17.57 8.84 -6.44
N LYS A 272 -18.40 9.19 -5.43
CA LYS A 272 -18.32 10.49 -4.75
C LYS A 272 -16.93 10.72 -4.13
N GLN A 273 -16.37 9.74 -3.44
CA GLN A 273 -15.02 9.83 -2.85
C GLN A 273 -13.94 10.11 -3.90
N GLN A 274 -14.00 9.42 -5.04
CA GLN A 274 -13.02 9.58 -6.12
C GLN A 274 -13.10 10.97 -6.77
N TYR A 275 -14.32 11.44 -7.08
CA TYR A 275 -14.49 12.78 -7.63
C TYR A 275 -14.17 13.88 -6.61
N PHE A 276 -14.56 13.71 -5.35
CA PHE A 276 -14.20 14.61 -4.27
C PHE A 276 -12.68 14.83 -4.15
N LEU A 277 -11.91 13.73 -4.16
CA LEU A 277 -10.45 13.80 -4.16
C LEU A 277 -9.91 14.56 -5.38
N ALA A 278 -10.40 14.22 -6.58
CA ALA A 278 -9.96 14.82 -7.83
C ALA A 278 -10.26 16.33 -7.89
N ALA A 279 -11.51 16.71 -7.64
CA ALA A 279 -11.96 18.10 -7.71
C ALA A 279 -11.32 19.00 -6.65
N ALA A 280 -11.24 18.54 -5.40
CA ALA A 280 -10.58 19.25 -4.32
C ALA A 280 -9.09 19.48 -4.60
N SER A 281 -8.41 18.44 -5.09
CA SER A 281 -6.98 18.50 -5.42
C SER A 281 -6.72 19.48 -6.57
N LEU A 282 -7.45 19.36 -7.67
CA LEU A 282 -7.30 20.24 -8.82
C LEU A 282 -7.67 21.67 -8.52
N GLY A 283 -8.77 21.93 -7.80
CA GLY A 283 -9.15 23.27 -7.37
C GLY A 283 -8.07 23.95 -6.53
N SER A 284 -7.37 23.18 -5.67
CA SER A 284 -6.24 23.69 -4.90
C SER A 284 -5.00 23.94 -5.77
N ILE A 285 -4.63 22.99 -6.62
CA ILE A 285 -3.44 23.07 -7.48
C ILE A 285 -3.56 24.21 -8.47
N THR A 286 -4.67 24.31 -9.18
CA THR A 286 -4.90 25.35 -10.19
C THR A 286 -5.00 26.75 -9.55
N ARG A 287 -5.64 26.88 -8.36
CA ARG A 287 -5.66 28.13 -7.60
C ARG A 287 -4.25 28.57 -7.21
N ALA A 288 -3.41 27.67 -6.72
CA ALA A 288 -2.03 27.97 -6.38
C ALA A 288 -1.22 28.38 -7.60
N HIS A 289 -1.39 27.67 -8.71
CA HIS A 289 -0.72 27.98 -9.97
C HIS A 289 -1.15 29.36 -10.54
N ARG A 290 -2.46 29.68 -10.56
CA ARG A 290 -2.95 31.01 -10.99
C ARG A 290 -2.33 32.15 -10.17
N ARG A 291 -2.25 31.96 -8.83
CA ARG A 291 -1.61 32.99 -7.95
C ARG A 291 -0.15 33.23 -8.29
N GLN A 292 0.56 32.21 -8.72
CA GLN A 292 2.00 32.29 -8.99
C GLN A 292 2.32 32.69 -10.43
N HIS A 293 1.53 32.24 -11.43
CA HIS A 293 1.83 32.34 -12.84
C HIS A 293 0.77 33.16 -13.64
N GLY A 294 -0.34 33.52 -13.03
CA GLY A 294 -1.42 34.31 -13.63
C GLY A 294 -2.34 33.56 -14.57
N SER A 295 -1.90 32.47 -15.20
CA SER A 295 -2.65 31.68 -16.18
C SER A 295 -2.36 30.20 -16.09
N LEU A 296 -3.31 29.32 -16.49
CA LEU A 296 -3.13 27.88 -16.55
C LEU A 296 -2.54 27.39 -17.89
N ARG A 297 -2.27 28.26 -18.88
CA ARG A 297 -1.79 27.85 -20.21
C ARG A 297 -0.47 27.07 -20.19
N ARG A 298 0.37 27.29 -19.20
CA ARG A 298 1.64 26.63 -19.02
C ARG A 298 1.65 25.69 -17.79
N LEU A 299 0.48 25.20 -17.37
CA LEU A 299 0.36 24.36 -16.17
C LEU A 299 1.29 23.13 -16.23
N HIS A 300 1.32 22.44 -17.36
CA HIS A 300 2.13 21.22 -17.58
C HIS A 300 3.66 21.44 -17.44
N GLU A 301 4.14 22.66 -17.57
CA GLU A 301 5.56 22.98 -17.38
C GLU A 301 5.95 23.05 -15.91
N TYR A 302 5.01 23.36 -15.01
CA TYR A 302 5.26 23.59 -13.59
C TYR A 302 4.56 22.59 -12.68
N VAL A 303 3.66 21.79 -13.23
CA VAL A 303 2.86 20.81 -12.47
C VAL A 303 2.92 19.46 -13.16
N ALA A 304 3.22 18.43 -12.41
CA ALA A 304 2.99 17.04 -12.77
C ALA A 304 1.93 16.46 -11.82
N ILE A 305 0.91 15.81 -12.36
CA ILE A 305 -0.12 15.12 -11.58
C ILE A 305 0.02 13.62 -11.83
N HIS A 306 0.27 12.87 -10.76
CA HIS A 306 0.38 11.43 -10.85
C HIS A 306 -0.83 10.76 -10.20
N ILE A 307 -1.60 10.03 -11.00
CA ILE A 307 -2.75 9.26 -10.51
C ILE A 307 -2.30 7.83 -10.13
N ASN A 308 -2.50 7.50 -8.86
CA ASN A 308 -2.14 6.22 -8.28
C ASN A 308 -3.32 5.24 -8.39
N ASP A 309 -3.27 4.34 -9.37
CA ASP A 309 -4.39 3.55 -9.87
C ASP A 309 -5.47 4.42 -10.55
N THR A 310 -6.64 3.84 -10.85
CA THR A 310 -7.77 4.53 -11.51
C THR A 310 -8.60 5.38 -10.55
N HIS A 311 -8.39 5.25 -9.24
CA HIS A 311 -9.19 5.96 -8.25
C HIS A 311 -9.24 7.48 -8.47
N PRO A 312 -8.13 8.18 -8.78
CA PRO A 312 -8.16 9.61 -9.08
C PRO A 312 -8.31 9.93 -10.59
N ALA A 313 -8.70 8.98 -11.45
CA ALA A 313 -8.78 9.21 -12.90
C ALA A 313 -9.77 10.33 -13.29
N LEU A 314 -10.74 10.63 -12.43
CA LEU A 314 -11.64 11.77 -12.62
C LEU A 314 -10.93 13.14 -12.57
N ALA A 315 -9.67 13.19 -12.16
CA ALA A 315 -8.83 14.37 -12.33
C ALA A 315 -8.67 14.79 -13.82
N ILE A 316 -8.78 13.84 -14.74
CA ILE A 316 -8.69 14.12 -16.19
C ILE A 316 -9.85 15.01 -16.65
N PRO A 317 -11.12 14.56 -16.58
CA PRO A 317 -12.24 15.41 -17.02
C PRO A 317 -12.45 16.62 -16.12
N GLU A 318 -12.05 16.59 -14.85
CA GLU A 318 -12.12 17.77 -13.99
C GLU A 318 -11.10 18.84 -14.40
N LEU A 319 -9.86 18.46 -14.76
CA LEU A 319 -8.90 19.43 -15.30
C LEU A 319 -9.39 20.02 -16.62
N MET A 320 -9.94 19.20 -17.51
CA MET A 320 -10.60 19.67 -18.74
C MET A 320 -11.72 20.67 -18.41
N ARG A 321 -12.59 20.36 -17.43
CA ARG A 321 -13.67 21.28 -17.01
C ARG A 321 -13.11 22.63 -16.56
N ILE A 322 -12.09 22.64 -15.73
CA ILE A 322 -11.47 23.88 -15.25
C ILE A 322 -10.92 24.70 -16.43
N LEU A 323 -10.21 24.04 -17.35
CA LEU A 323 -9.59 24.73 -18.50
C LEU A 323 -10.62 25.23 -19.51
N LEU A 324 -11.69 24.46 -19.78
CA LEU A 324 -12.75 24.81 -20.72
C LEU A 324 -13.73 25.84 -20.13
N ASP A 325 -14.29 25.53 -18.93
CA ASP A 325 -15.42 26.28 -18.39
C ASP A 325 -15.00 27.49 -17.56
N GLU A 326 -13.84 27.41 -16.83
CA GLU A 326 -13.36 28.53 -16.00
C GLU A 326 -12.34 29.39 -16.70
N GLU A 327 -11.43 28.81 -17.52
CA GLU A 327 -10.40 29.57 -18.26
C GLU A 327 -10.81 29.93 -19.70
N GLY A 328 -11.89 29.34 -20.22
CA GLY A 328 -12.40 29.63 -21.57
C GLY A 328 -11.44 29.19 -22.68
N MET A 329 -10.63 28.16 -22.45
CA MET A 329 -9.71 27.65 -23.47
C MET A 329 -10.43 26.84 -24.55
N SER A 330 -9.80 26.67 -25.72
CA SER A 330 -10.27 25.72 -26.71
C SER A 330 -10.10 24.26 -26.21
N TRP A 331 -10.83 23.33 -26.82
CA TRP A 331 -10.69 21.90 -26.51
C TRP A 331 -9.25 21.41 -26.72
N GLU A 332 -8.65 21.79 -27.84
CA GLU A 332 -7.31 21.37 -28.26
C GLU A 332 -6.25 21.85 -27.26
N GLU A 333 -6.37 23.09 -26.80
CA GLU A 333 -5.47 23.70 -25.82
C GLU A 333 -5.65 23.02 -24.44
N ALA A 334 -6.89 22.84 -23.98
CA ALA A 334 -7.20 22.16 -22.73
C ALA A 334 -6.74 20.71 -22.75
N TRP A 335 -6.95 20.00 -23.85
CA TRP A 335 -6.52 18.61 -24.03
C TRP A 335 -4.99 18.48 -24.02
N HIS A 336 -4.30 19.37 -24.73
CA HIS A 336 -2.83 19.40 -24.71
C HIS A 336 -2.29 19.57 -23.29
N ILE A 337 -2.79 20.53 -22.53
CA ILE A 337 -2.36 20.77 -21.14
C ILE A 337 -2.66 19.55 -20.27
N THR A 338 -3.85 19.00 -20.37
CA THR A 338 -4.28 17.86 -19.56
C THR A 338 -3.42 16.63 -19.81
N THR A 339 -3.22 16.27 -21.08
CA THR A 339 -2.45 15.09 -21.46
C THR A 339 -0.97 15.21 -21.16
N HIS A 340 -0.39 16.40 -21.05
CA HIS A 340 1.00 16.63 -20.66
C HIS A 340 1.21 16.85 -19.17
N THR A 341 0.12 17.00 -18.41
CA THR A 341 0.17 17.16 -16.94
C THR A 341 0.01 15.83 -16.20
N ILE A 342 -0.80 14.90 -16.74
CA ILE A 342 -1.24 13.69 -16.04
C ILE A 342 -0.44 12.47 -16.46
N ALA A 343 0.03 11.69 -15.46
CA ALA A 343 0.63 10.39 -15.61
C ALA A 343 -0.11 9.36 -14.75
N TYR A 344 -0.14 8.11 -15.20
CA TYR A 344 -0.92 7.04 -14.61
C TYR A 344 -0.06 5.83 -14.25
N THR A 345 -0.18 5.34 -13.02
CA THR A 345 0.32 4.03 -12.60
C THR A 345 -0.82 3.03 -12.52
N ASN A 346 -0.73 1.95 -13.29
CA ASN A 346 -1.63 0.81 -13.16
C ASN A 346 -1.10 -0.17 -12.10
N HIS A 347 -1.99 -0.60 -11.19
CA HIS A 347 -1.68 -1.61 -10.16
C HIS A 347 -2.39 -2.94 -10.39
N THR A 348 -3.28 -3.02 -11.39
CA THR A 348 -4.22 -4.11 -11.59
C THR A 348 -4.02 -4.78 -12.94
N THR A 349 -3.87 -6.10 -12.97
CA THR A 349 -3.71 -6.89 -14.21
C THR A 349 -4.97 -7.67 -14.61
N LEU A 350 -6.07 -7.51 -13.87
CA LEU A 350 -7.31 -8.19 -14.20
C LEU A 350 -8.27 -7.27 -14.90
N ALA A 351 -8.72 -7.64 -16.07
CA ALA A 351 -9.76 -6.94 -16.81
C ALA A 351 -11.05 -6.74 -16.00
N GLU A 352 -11.39 -7.71 -15.14
CA GLU A 352 -12.59 -7.65 -14.30
C GLU A 352 -12.49 -6.72 -13.11
N ALA A 353 -11.27 -6.51 -12.59
CA ALA A 353 -11.01 -5.62 -11.48
C ALA A 353 -10.67 -4.19 -11.92
N LEU A 354 -10.53 -3.93 -13.24
CA LEU A 354 -10.44 -2.58 -13.77
C LEU A 354 -11.77 -1.86 -13.53
N GLU A 355 -11.72 -0.74 -12.82
CA GLU A 355 -12.92 0.00 -12.41
C GLU A 355 -13.76 0.44 -13.60
N LYS A 356 -15.05 0.19 -13.49
CA LYS A 356 -16.08 0.59 -14.47
C LYS A 356 -17.27 1.15 -13.70
N TRP A 357 -17.77 2.28 -14.12
CA TRP A 357 -18.92 2.92 -13.49
C TRP A 357 -20.13 2.86 -14.41
N PRO A 358 -21.32 2.36 -13.93
CA PRO A 358 -22.55 2.42 -14.69
C PRO A 358 -22.94 3.86 -15.01
N ILE A 359 -23.27 4.15 -16.28
CA ILE A 359 -23.68 5.51 -16.72
C ILE A 359 -24.86 5.99 -15.89
N ARG A 360 -25.80 5.10 -15.55
CA ARG A 360 -26.98 5.42 -14.71
C ARG A 360 -26.64 5.97 -13.32
N LEU A 361 -25.45 5.68 -12.80
CA LEU A 361 -24.93 6.25 -11.54
C LEU A 361 -24.02 7.45 -11.79
N PHE A 362 -23.20 7.37 -12.82
CA PHE A 362 -22.18 8.39 -13.13
C PHE A 362 -22.80 9.69 -13.65
N GLN A 363 -23.63 9.62 -14.69
CA GLN A 363 -24.20 10.79 -15.38
C GLN A 363 -25.07 11.66 -14.48
N PRO A 364 -26.03 11.13 -13.67
CA PRO A 364 -26.79 11.96 -12.75
C PRO A 364 -25.95 12.60 -11.66
N LEU A 365 -24.96 11.86 -11.14
CA LEU A 365 -24.09 12.37 -10.07
C LEU A 365 -23.16 13.48 -10.56
N LEU A 366 -22.61 13.36 -11.77
CA LEU A 366 -21.55 14.21 -12.31
C LEU A 366 -21.88 14.65 -13.75
N PRO A 367 -22.99 15.37 -13.97
CA PRO A 367 -23.51 15.61 -15.33
C PRO A 367 -22.52 16.33 -16.25
N ARG A 368 -21.82 17.36 -15.78
CA ARG A 368 -20.82 18.07 -16.61
C ARG A 368 -19.57 17.22 -16.87
N ILE A 369 -19.12 16.46 -15.90
CA ILE A 369 -17.98 15.56 -16.05
C ILE A 369 -18.28 14.45 -17.04
N TYR A 370 -19.50 13.90 -17.01
CA TYR A 370 -19.92 12.89 -17.98
C TYR A 370 -19.91 13.43 -19.41
N MET A 371 -20.42 14.65 -19.67
CA MET A 371 -20.37 15.28 -20.99
C MET A 371 -18.92 15.38 -21.51
N ILE A 372 -17.96 15.71 -20.63
CA ILE A 372 -16.55 15.80 -21.01
C ILE A 372 -15.98 14.42 -21.31
N VAL A 373 -16.29 13.40 -20.48
CA VAL A 373 -15.85 12.02 -20.72
C VAL A 373 -16.43 11.47 -22.02
N GLU A 374 -17.68 11.79 -22.33
CA GLU A 374 -18.35 11.40 -23.57
C GLU A 374 -17.66 12.05 -24.78
N GLU A 375 -17.35 13.34 -24.74
CA GLU A 375 -16.61 14.04 -25.79
C GLU A 375 -15.18 13.48 -25.96
N ILE A 376 -14.48 13.15 -24.87
CA ILE A 376 -13.18 12.49 -24.95
C ILE A 376 -13.31 11.14 -25.65
N ASN A 377 -14.34 10.35 -25.31
CA ASN A 377 -14.62 9.07 -25.95
C ASN A 377 -14.91 9.22 -27.45
N GLU A 378 -15.76 10.16 -27.81
CA GLU A 378 -16.13 10.45 -29.22
C GLU A 378 -14.89 10.78 -30.07
N ARG A 379 -14.07 11.68 -29.60
CA ARG A 379 -12.82 12.08 -30.28
C ARG A 379 -11.84 10.93 -30.37
N PHE A 380 -11.70 10.15 -29.32
CA PHE A 380 -10.83 8.98 -29.32
C PHE A 380 -11.33 7.88 -30.26
N CYS A 381 -12.62 7.59 -30.26
CA CYS A 381 -13.19 6.61 -31.18
C CYS A 381 -13.04 7.05 -32.67
N ARG A 382 -13.14 8.35 -32.94
CA ARG A 382 -12.91 8.93 -34.28
C ARG A 382 -11.44 8.73 -34.70
N GLU A 383 -10.49 9.03 -33.81
CA GLU A 383 -9.06 8.78 -34.07
C GLU A 383 -8.79 7.28 -34.36
N LEU A 384 -9.41 6.39 -33.58
CA LEU A 384 -9.29 4.94 -33.83
C LEU A 384 -9.89 4.55 -35.17
N TRP A 385 -11.02 5.13 -35.55
CA TRP A 385 -11.65 4.87 -36.84
C TRP A 385 -10.78 5.32 -38.01
N GLU A 386 -10.16 6.50 -37.90
CA GLU A 386 -9.23 7.00 -38.91
C GLU A 386 -7.98 6.13 -39.05
N ARG A 387 -7.50 5.60 -37.94
CA ARG A 387 -6.30 4.76 -37.89
C ARG A 387 -6.55 3.30 -38.27
N TYR A 388 -7.73 2.76 -37.92
CA TYR A 388 -8.12 1.36 -38.12
C TYR A 388 -9.49 1.30 -38.81
N PRO A 389 -9.63 1.73 -40.07
CA PRO A 389 -10.93 1.80 -40.74
C PRO A 389 -11.59 0.42 -40.83
N GLY A 390 -12.85 0.34 -40.40
CA GLY A 390 -13.64 -0.92 -40.45
C GLY A 390 -13.43 -1.88 -39.29
N ASP A 391 -12.47 -1.64 -38.38
CA ASP A 391 -12.22 -2.49 -37.20
C ASP A 391 -13.11 -2.06 -36.01
N TRP A 392 -14.40 -2.25 -36.15
CA TRP A 392 -15.39 -1.93 -35.12
C TRP A 392 -15.14 -2.67 -33.80
N GLY A 393 -14.65 -3.92 -33.87
CA GLY A 393 -14.34 -4.72 -32.69
C GLY A 393 -13.22 -4.11 -31.84
N ARG A 394 -12.19 -3.56 -32.47
CA ARG A 394 -11.11 -2.83 -31.80
C ARG A 394 -11.62 -1.55 -31.14
N ILE A 395 -12.43 -0.77 -31.87
CA ILE A 395 -12.98 0.49 -31.36
C ILE A 395 -13.84 0.22 -30.12
N GLU A 396 -14.74 -0.75 -30.18
CA GLU A 396 -15.62 -1.12 -29.06
C GLU A 396 -14.83 -1.59 -27.82
N GLN A 397 -13.78 -2.40 -28.04
CA GLN A 397 -12.90 -2.86 -26.95
C GLN A 397 -12.15 -1.70 -26.29
N MET A 398 -11.66 -0.74 -27.09
CA MET A 398 -10.87 0.39 -26.61
C MET A 398 -11.70 1.57 -26.11
N ALA A 399 -12.97 1.69 -26.51
CA ALA A 399 -13.84 2.77 -26.11
C ALA A 399 -13.88 2.98 -24.60
N ILE A 400 -13.85 4.25 -24.17
CA ILE A 400 -13.95 4.66 -22.77
C ILE A 400 -15.37 4.45 -22.27
N VAL A 401 -16.36 4.81 -23.12
CA VAL A 401 -17.79 4.62 -22.82
C VAL A 401 -18.34 3.55 -23.74
N ALA A 402 -18.69 2.42 -23.16
CA ALA A 402 -19.29 1.30 -23.91
C ALA A 402 -20.15 0.41 -22.98
N HIS A 403 -21.16 -0.23 -23.54
CA HIS A 403 -22.05 -1.18 -22.83
C HIS A 403 -22.68 -0.59 -21.55
N GLY A 404 -23.06 0.69 -21.58
CA GLY A 404 -23.63 1.38 -20.42
C GLY A 404 -22.65 1.66 -19.27
N MET A 405 -21.34 1.55 -19.52
CA MET A 405 -20.29 1.71 -18.52
C MET A 405 -19.25 2.74 -18.96
N VAL A 406 -18.69 3.46 -17.99
CA VAL A 406 -17.49 4.30 -18.13
C VAL A 406 -16.29 3.50 -17.62
N LYS A 407 -15.31 3.24 -18.49
CA LYS A 407 -14.12 2.43 -18.20
C LYS A 407 -12.96 3.32 -17.75
N MET A 408 -12.68 3.35 -16.46
CA MET A 408 -11.74 4.33 -15.88
C MET A 408 -10.28 4.11 -16.29
N ALA A 409 -9.85 2.86 -16.46
CA ALA A 409 -8.49 2.57 -16.94
C ALA A 409 -8.29 3.03 -18.41
N HIS A 410 -9.31 2.89 -19.26
CA HIS A 410 -9.26 3.39 -20.64
C HIS A 410 -9.11 4.91 -20.67
N LEU A 411 -9.92 5.64 -19.88
CA LEU A 411 -9.79 7.09 -19.72
C LEU A 411 -8.38 7.47 -19.28
N ALA A 412 -7.83 6.79 -18.26
CA ALA A 412 -6.51 7.06 -17.72
C ALA A 412 -5.39 6.83 -18.77
N VAL A 413 -5.46 5.75 -19.54
CA VAL A 413 -4.46 5.45 -20.59
C VAL A 413 -4.53 6.47 -21.73
N VAL A 414 -5.74 6.82 -22.18
CA VAL A 414 -5.94 7.76 -23.29
C VAL A 414 -5.38 9.13 -22.94
N ALA A 415 -5.68 9.62 -21.75
CA ALA A 415 -5.39 11.00 -21.33
C ALA A 415 -4.07 11.19 -20.56
N SER A 416 -3.27 10.18 -20.34
CA SER A 416 -1.95 10.30 -19.69
C SER A 416 -0.82 10.30 -20.70
N HIS A 417 0.25 11.08 -20.44
CA HIS A 417 1.48 11.00 -21.25
C HIS A 417 2.34 9.77 -20.94
N SER A 418 2.18 9.23 -19.75
CA SER A 418 2.93 8.05 -19.29
C SER A 418 2.00 7.09 -18.55
N VAL A 419 2.10 5.81 -18.87
CA VAL A 419 1.40 4.69 -18.24
C VAL A 419 2.45 3.69 -17.78
N ASN A 420 2.59 3.49 -16.50
CA ASN A 420 3.55 2.51 -16.01
C ASN A 420 2.90 1.37 -15.24
N GLY A 421 3.49 0.19 -15.44
CA GLY A 421 3.33 -0.92 -14.51
C GLY A 421 4.33 -0.81 -13.37
N VAL A 422 4.17 -1.63 -12.33
CA VAL A 422 4.90 -1.52 -11.06
C VAL A 422 5.97 -2.61 -10.88
N ALA A 423 6.14 -3.47 -11.86
CA ALA A 423 7.24 -4.42 -12.00
C ALA A 423 7.35 -4.88 -13.45
N LYS A 424 8.50 -5.44 -13.85
CA LYS A 424 8.73 -5.81 -15.26
C LYS A 424 7.68 -6.78 -15.78
N LEU A 425 7.44 -7.90 -15.08
CA LEU A 425 6.45 -8.90 -15.51
C LEU A 425 5.05 -8.30 -15.58
N HIS A 426 4.66 -7.48 -14.59
CA HIS A 426 3.39 -6.76 -14.60
C HIS A 426 3.25 -5.89 -15.86
N THR A 427 4.28 -5.13 -16.17
CA THR A 427 4.32 -4.28 -17.35
C THR A 427 4.26 -5.09 -18.65
N ASP A 428 4.94 -6.24 -18.69
CA ASP A 428 4.90 -7.15 -19.83
C ASP A 428 3.48 -7.73 -20.03
N ILE A 429 2.79 -8.10 -18.96
CA ILE A 429 1.37 -8.54 -18.99
C ILE A 429 0.46 -7.42 -19.50
N LEU A 430 0.63 -6.19 -19.00
CA LEU A 430 -0.15 -5.05 -19.50
C LEU A 430 0.04 -4.86 -21.02
N LYS A 431 1.29 -4.88 -21.51
CA LYS A 431 1.62 -4.67 -22.91
C LYS A 431 1.13 -5.80 -23.82
N GLN A 432 1.21 -7.03 -23.36
CA GLN A 432 0.95 -8.21 -24.19
C GLN A 432 -0.50 -8.70 -24.14
N ARG A 433 -1.24 -8.32 -23.06
CA ARG A 433 -2.59 -8.85 -22.82
C ARG A 433 -3.59 -7.77 -22.44
N GLU A 434 -3.55 -7.30 -21.20
CA GLU A 434 -4.65 -6.50 -20.60
C GLU A 434 -4.88 -5.17 -21.33
N MET A 435 -3.79 -4.55 -21.78
CA MET A 435 -3.83 -3.28 -22.51
C MET A 435 -3.12 -3.38 -23.87
N ARG A 436 -3.13 -4.57 -24.47
CA ARG A 436 -2.44 -4.84 -25.72
C ARG A 436 -2.83 -3.87 -26.84
N LEU A 437 -4.11 -3.64 -27.03
CA LEU A 437 -4.61 -2.73 -28.07
C LEU A 437 -4.17 -1.29 -27.82
N PHE A 438 -4.13 -0.85 -26.55
CA PHE A 438 -3.61 0.47 -26.18
C PHE A 438 -2.09 0.56 -26.36
N TYR A 439 -1.36 -0.53 -26.08
CA TYR A 439 0.07 -0.58 -26.33
C TYR A 439 0.37 -0.55 -27.85
N GLU A 440 -0.39 -1.24 -28.67
CA GLU A 440 -0.29 -1.17 -30.14
C GLU A 440 -0.61 0.25 -30.67
N TRP A 441 -1.58 0.92 -30.04
CA TRP A 441 -1.96 2.30 -30.39
C TRP A 441 -0.89 3.32 -29.99
N ALA A 442 -0.36 3.23 -28.77
CA ALA A 442 0.58 4.22 -28.20
C ALA A 442 1.70 3.56 -27.36
N PRO A 443 2.62 2.82 -28.00
CA PRO A 443 3.66 2.06 -27.29
C PRO A 443 4.61 2.93 -26.47
N HIS A 444 4.83 4.18 -26.89
CA HIS A 444 5.70 5.14 -26.21
C HIS A 444 5.21 5.54 -24.80
N LYS A 445 3.92 5.41 -24.52
CA LYS A 445 3.35 5.71 -23.19
C LYS A 445 3.71 4.65 -22.13
N PHE A 446 3.96 3.40 -22.54
CA PHE A 446 4.07 2.26 -21.62
C PHE A 446 5.51 2.00 -21.14
N ASN A 447 5.71 2.13 -19.86
CA ASN A 447 7.01 1.88 -19.24
C ASN A 447 6.89 1.10 -17.92
N ASN A 448 8.03 0.66 -17.36
CA ASN A 448 8.09 -0.05 -16.09
C ASN A 448 8.75 0.83 -15.03
N LYS A 449 8.12 0.95 -13.87
CA LYS A 449 8.72 1.50 -12.66
C LYS A 449 8.58 0.47 -11.54
N THR A 450 9.64 -0.29 -11.30
CA THR A 450 9.61 -1.33 -10.26
C THR A 450 9.44 -0.68 -8.89
N ASN A 451 8.41 -1.09 -8.16
CA ASN A 451 8.09 -0.57 -6.83
C ASN A 451 9.26 -0.73 -5.84
N GLY A 452 9.31 0.19 -4.89
CA GLY A 452 10.26 0.18 -3.80
C GLY A 452 9.64 0.58 -2.46
N VAL A 453 10.39 0.38 -1.38
CA VAL A 453 10.02 0.80 -0.02
C VAL A 453 11.12 1.60 0.62
N THR A 454 10.77 2.50 1.53
CA THR A 454 11.78 3.25 2.28
C THR A 454 12.51 2.31 3.26
N HIS A 455 13.80 2.07 2.98
CA HIS A 455 14.68 1.27 3.83
C HIS A 455 14.95 1.94 5.19
N ARG A 456 14.79 3.27 5.30
CA ARG A 456 14.88 4.00 6.58
C ARG A 456 13.87 3.51 7.59
N ARG A 457 12.62 3.38 7.20
CA ARG A 457 11.56 2.84 8.07
C ARG A 457 11.66 1.31 8.26
N TRP A 458 11.92 0.58 7.17
CA TRP A 458 11.76 -0.87 7.13
C TRP A 458 13.04 -1.66 7.46
N LEU A 459 14.20 -1.01 7.39
CA LEU A 459 15.48 -1.58 7.82
C LEU A 459 16.09 -0.75 8.96
N LEU A 460 16.46 0.50 8.71
CA LEU A 460 17.19 1.32 9.68
C LEU A 460 16.43 1.47 11.02
N LYS A 461 15.15 1.83 10.99
CA LYS A 461 14.33 1.94 12.20
C LYS A 461 13.83 0.58 12.72
N ALA A 462 13.39 -0.31 11.82
CA ALA A 462 12.73 -1.56 12.22
C ALA A 462 13.71 -2.61 12.75
N ASN A 463 14.97 -2.58 12.34
CA ASN A 463 16.00 -3.53 12.72
C ASN A 463 17.36 -2.82 12.96
N PRO A 464 17.47 -2.04 14.05
CA PRO A 464 18.68 -1.29 14.35
C PRO A 464 19.91 -2.19 14.52
N GLU A 465 19.75 -3.40 15.05
CA GLU A 465 20.84 -4.35 15.23
C GLU A 465 21.43 -4.81 13.88
N LEU A 466 20.55 -5.12 12.90
CA LEU A 466 21.01 -5.46 11.55
C LEU A 466 21.62 -4.23 10.85
N SER A 467 21.05 -3.06 11.08
CA SER A 467 21.57 -1.81 10.51
C SER A 467 22.96 -1.47 11.06
N ALA A 468 23.20 -1.71 12.34
CA ALA A 468 24.52 -1.55 12.94
C ALA A 468 25.53 -2.53 12.31
N LEU A 469 25.20 -3.82 12.22
CA LEU A 469 26.04 -4.82 11.57
C LEU A 469 26.37 -4.44 10.11
N ILE A 470 25.38 -4.00 9.33
CA ILE A 470 25.61 -3.54 7.96
C ILE A 470 26.57 -2.34 7.94
N THR A 471 26.34 -1.35 8.82
CA THR A 471 27.14 -0.14 8.87
C THR A 471 28.58 -0.40 9.31
N GLU A 472 28.78 -1.31 10.25
CA GLU A 472 30.11 -1.78 10.67
C GLU A 472 30.85 -2.50 9.54
N THR A 473 30.11 -3.25 8.69
CA THR A 473 30.71 -4.07 7.62
C THR A 473 31.05 -3.25 6.37
N ILE A 474 30.15 -2.34 5.91
CA ILE A 474 30.28 -1.64 4.63
C ILE A 474 30.21 -0.09 4.76
N GLY A 475 30.23 0.43 5.99
CA GLY A 475 30.07 1.87 6.23
C GLY A 475 28.61 2.36 6.12
N PRO A 476 28.35 3.64 6.44
CA PRO A 476 26.98 4.19 6.52
C PRO A 476 26.39 4.61 5.16
N ARG A 477 27.12 4.51 4.05
CA ARG A 477 26.72 4.99 2.71
C ARG A 477 25.38 4.40 2.25
N TRP A 478 25.10 3.15 2.58
CA TRP A 478 23.87 2.43 2.22
C TRP A 478 22.59 3.11 2.72
N ILE A 479 22.66 3.95 3.75
CA ILE A 479 21.51 4.65 4.31
C ILE A 479 20.98 5.70 3.32
N ARG A 480 21.85 6.32 2.54
CA ARG A 480 21.51 7.30 1.49
C ARG A 480 21.54 6.71 0.08
N GLU A 481 22.39 5.73 -0.13
CA GLU A 481 22.59 5.01 -1.40
C GLU A 481 22.32 3.52 -1.18
N PRO A 482 21.04 3.11 -1.14
CA PRO A 482 20.68 1.73 -0.77
C PRO A 482 21.28 0.65 -1.70
N GLU A 483 21.66 1.02 -2.92
CA GLU A 483 22.38 0.15 -3.84
C GLU A 483 23.73 -0.31 -3.29
N ALA A 484 24.35 0.46 -2.40
CA ALA A 484 25.60 0.08 -1.71
C ALA A 484 25.47 -1.19 -0.87
N LEU A 485 24.24 -1.61 -0.51
CA LEU A 485 24.01 -2.91 0.14
C LEU A 485 24.58 -4.09 -0.64
N ILE A 486 24.79 -3.94 -1.95
CA ILE A 486 25.40 -4.98 -2.79
C ILE A 486 26.81 -5.39 -2.33
N GLU A 487 27.53 -4.51 -1.65
CA GLU A 487 28.88 -4.75 -1.12
C GLU A 487 28.90 -5.86 -0.07
N LEU A 488 27.78 -6.09 0.65
CA LEU A 488 27.62 -7.21 1.58
C LEU A 488 27.81 -8.57 0.91
N LYS A 489 27.66 -8.66 -0.42
CA LYS A 489 27.84 -9.92 -1.13
C LYS A 489 29.24 -10.49 -0.98
N SER A 490 30.25 -9.67 -0.86
CA SER A 490 31.65 -10.09 -0.64
C SER A 490 31.86 -10.77 0.72
N TYR A 491 31.03 -10.43 1.72
CA TYR A 491 31.04 -11.00 3.06
C TYR A 491 30.09 -12.20 3.24
N ALA A 492 29.33 -12.56 2.22
CA ALA A 492 28.28 -13.58 2.34
C ALA A 492 28.82 -14.97 2.76
N SER A 493 30.08 -15.28 2.45
CA SER A 493 30.73 -16.55 2.83
C SER A 493 31.72 -16.37 3.99
N ASP A 494 31.83 -15.17 4.57
CA ASP A 494 32.69 -14.92 5.72
C ASP A 494 32.03 -15.52 7.00
N PRO A 495 32.70 -16.46 7.69
CA PRO A 495 32.14 -17.08 8.89
C PRO A 495 31.86 -16.11 10.02
N ALA A 496 32.70 -15.07 10.20
CA ALA A 496 32.50 -14.05 11.25
C ALA A 496 31.28 -13.21 10.99
N PHE A 497 31.07 -12.76 9.73
CA PHE A 497 29.86 -12.05 9.33
C PHE A 497 28.61 -12.94 9.45
N GLN A 498 28.68 -14.20 9.03
CA GLN A 498 27.57 -15.14 9.17
C GLN A 498 27.18 -15.35 10.63
N GLN A 499 28.16 -15.50 11.55
CA GLN A 499 27.91 -15.62 12.98
C GLN A 499 27.27 -14.36 13.57
N ALA A 500 27.74 -13.19 13.22
CA ALA A 500 27.15 -11.91 13.64
C ALA A 500 25.71 -11.76 13.12
N LEU A 501 25.46 -12.10 11.85
CA LEU A 501 24.11 -12.09 11.26
C LEU A 501 23.16 -13.06 11.96
N ALA A 502 23.67 -14.27 12.31
CA ALA A 502 22.93 -15.26 13.07
C ALA A 502 22.51 -14.75 14.45
N ALA A 503 23.46 -14.11 15.18
CA ALA A 503 23.20 -13.53 16.49
C ALA A 503 22.12 -12.44 16.45
N VAL A 504 22.21 -11.51 15.48
CA VAL A 504 21.20 -10.47 15.25
C VAL A 504 19.82 -11.11 15.02
N LYS A 505 19.73 -12.10 14.13
CA LYS A 505 18.45 -12.78 13.82
C LYS A 505 17.91 -13.52 15.03
N GLN A 506 18.74 -14.21 15.80
CA GLN A 506 18.33 -14.90 17.01
C GLN A 506 17.76 -13.94 18.07
N GLN A 507 18.44 -12.82 18.30
CA GLN A 507 17.95 -11.78 19.22
C GLN A 507 16.57 -11.25 18.81
N ARG A 508 16.35 -11.05 17.51
CA ARG A 508 15.05 -10.59 16.98
C ARG A 508 13.96 -11.66 17.14
N LYS A 509 14.29 -12.93 16.97
CA LYS A 509 13.36 -14.05 17.21
C LYS A 509 12.96 -14.15 18.68
N LEU A 510 13.91 -14.04 19.60
CA LEU A 510 13.64 -13.97 21.04
C LEU A 510 12.66 -12.85 21.40
N LYS A 511 12.90 -11.63 20.90
CA LYS A 511 11.98 -10.48 21.08
C LYS A 511 10.59 -10.76 20.53
N LEU A 512 10.48 -11.44 19.38
CA LEU A 512 9.20 -11.81 18.78
C LEU A 512 8.49 -12.91 19.55
N ALA A 513 9.20 -13.97 19.95
CA ALA A 513 8.68 -15.08 20.74
C ALA A 513 8.10 -14.59 22.08
N LYS A 514 8.86 -13.74 22.80
CA LYS A 514 8.38 -13.08 24.02
C LYS A 514 7.06 -12.33 23.80
N ARG A 515 6.98 -11.54 22.74
CA ARG A 515 5.78 -10.79 22.40
C ARG A 515 4.58 -11.66 22.02
N ILE A 516 4.83 -12.76 21.33
CA ILE A 516 3.79 -13.76 21.03
C ILE A 516 3.25 -14.31 22.34
N SER A 517 4.14 -14.76 23.24
CA SER A 517 3.76 -15.31 24.54
C SER A 517 2.95 -14.30 25.38
N GLU A 518 3.39 -13.04 25.46
CA GLU A 518 2.68 -11.97 26.19
C GLU A 518 1.26 -11.70 25.62
N LYS A 519 1.06 -11.87 24.32
CA LYS A 519 -0.23 -11.56 23.66
C LYS A 519 -1.17 -12.74 23.54
N THR A 520 -0.65 -13.93 23.42
CA THR A 520 -1.44 -15.14 23.09
C THR A 520 -1.37 -16.22 24.19
N GLY A 521 -0.47 -16.08 25.16
CA GLY A 521 -0.19 -17.11 26.15
C GLY A 521 0.59 -18.33 25.57
N ILE A 522 0.88 -18.33 24.26
CA ILE A 522 1.55 -19.46 23.60
C ILE A 522 3.06 -19.26 23.64
N VAL A 523 3.76 -20.21 24.25
CA VAL A 523 5.23 -20.26 24.26
C VAL A 523 5.72 -20.78 22.91
N VAL A 524 6.65 -20.06 22.31
CA VAL A 524 7.24 -20.35 21.00
C VAL A 524 8.73 -20.60 21.18
N ASP A 525 9.20 -21.71 20.60
CA ASP A 525 10.63 -22.02 20.51
C ASP A 525 11.29 -21.07 19.49
N GLU A 526 12.20 -20.25 19.97
CA GLU A 526 12.96 -19.32 19.15
C GLU A 526 14.00 -20.01 18.24
N SER A 527 14.34 -21.26 18.49
CA SER A 527 15.18 -22.05 17.58
C SER A 527 14.41 -22.57 16.38
N SER A 528 13.06 -22.69 16.49
CA SER A 528 12.21 -23.21 15.43
C SER A 528 12.27 -22.36 14.15
N ILE A 529 11.91 -22.94 13.02
CA ILE A 529 11.72 -22.18 11.77
C ILE A 529 10.46 -21.31 11.91
N PHE A 530 10.61 -19.98 11.83
CA PHE A 530 9.46 -19.07 11.80
C PHE A 530 8.95 -18.87 10.37
N ASP A 531 7.82 -19.51 10.05
CA ASP A 531 7.10 -19.30 8.79
C ASP A 531 6.05 -18.22 8.99
N VAL A 532 6.25 -17.06 8.38
CA VAL A 532 5.44 -15.88 8.66
C VAL A 532 4.64 -15.46 7.44
N GLN A 533 3.32 -15.45 7.55
CA GLN A 533 2.40 -15.00 6.52
C GLN A 533 1.50 -13.87 7.05
N VAL A 534 2.01 -12.64 6.99
CA VAL A 534 1.32 -11.43 7.47
C VAL A 534 0.94 -10.57 6.28
N LYS A 535 -0.28 -10.73 5.78
CA LYS A 535 -0.85 -9.98 4.67
C LYS A 535 -2.38 -10.04 4.71
N ARG A 536 -3.07 -9.09 4.02
CA ARG A 536 -4.53 -9.12 3.88
C ARG A 536 -4.98 -10.50 3.44
N LEU A 537 -6.04 -11.03 4.05
CA LEU A 537 -6.55 -12.33 3.67
C LEU A 537 -7.38 -12.22 2.41
N HIS A 538 -7.04 -13.03 1.42
CA HIS A 538 -7.75 -13.12 0.15
C HIS A 538 -7.44 -14.46 -0.51
N ALA A 539 -8.40 -15.01 -1.27
CA ALA A 539 -8.25 -16.31 -1.93
C ALA A 539 -6.96 -16.38 -2.78
N TYR A 540 -6.72 -15.37 -3.61
CA TYR A 540 -5.54 -15.32 -4.47
C TYR A 540 -4.18 -15.27 -3.72
N LYS A 541 -4.15 -14.82 -2.45
CA LYS A 541 -2.93 -14.84 -1.61
C LYS A 541 -2.62 -16.21 -1.06
N ARG A 542 -3.51 -17.15 -1.31
CA ARG A 542 -3.37 -18.58 -1.04
C ARG A 542 -2.93 -18.91 0.40
N GLN A 543 -3.43 -18.14 1.39
CA GLN A 543 -3.27 -18.55 2.77
C GLN A 543 -3.82 -19.97 3.00
N LEU A 544 -4.87 -20.34 2.23
CA LEU A 544 -5.43 -21.69 2.26
C LEU A 544 -4.38 -22.76 1.95
N LEU A 545 -3.54 -22.60 0.92
CA LEU A 545 -2.45 -23.53 0.60
C LEU A 545 -1.53 -23.78 1.81
N ASN A 546 -1.20 -22.71 2.55
CA ASN A 546 -0.41 -22.82 3.76
C ASN A 546 -1.13 -23.60 4.87
N VAL A 547 -2.40 -23.31 5.07
CA VAL A 547 -3.21 -24.02 6.08
C VAL A 547 -3.34 -25.51 5.77
N LEU A 548 -3.63 -25.86 4.51
CA LEU A 548 -3.69 -27.26 4.08
C LEU A 548 -2.34 -27.97 4.26
N HIS A 549 -1.22 -27.28 4.01
CA HIS A 549 0.10 -27.82 4.28
C HIS A 549 0.36 -28.03 5.78
N ILE A 550 -0.08 -27.12 6.64
CA ILE A 550 0.02 -27.31 8.10
C ILE A 550 -0.79 -28.52 8.55
N MET A 551 -2.01 -28.69 8.02
CA MET A 551 -2.84 -29.86 8.29
C MET A 551 -2.14 -31.16 7.84
N HIS A 552 -1.49 -31.14 6.68
CA HIS A 552 -0.67 -32.26 6.21
C HIS A 552 0.49 -32.58 7.17
N LEU A 553 1.24 -31.58 7.62
CA LEU A 553 2.32 -31.79 8.59
C LEU A 553 1.78 -32.36 9.91
N TYR A 554 0.65 -31.83 10.37
CA TYR A 554 -0.02 -32.34 11.57
C TYR A 554 -0.40 -33.82 11.41
N ASN A 555 -1.04 -34.20 10.30
CA ASN A 555 -1.42 -35.59 10.03
C ASN A 555 -0.19 -36.50 9.98
N ARG A 556 0.86 -36.11 9.30
CA ARG A 556 2.12 -36.86 9.18
C ARG A 556 2.77 -37.14 10.54
N LEU A 557 2.81 -36.11 11.40
CA LEU A 557 3.35 -36.27 12.77
C LEU A 557 2.45 -37.14 13.68
N LYS A 558 1.15 -37.19 13.41
CA LYS A 558 0.18 -38.02 14.15
C LYS A 558 0.24 -39.50 13.76
N GLU A 559 0.41 -39.77 12.46
CA GLU A 559 0.32 -41.09 11.86
C GLU A 559 1.62 -41.91 12.03
N ASP A 560 2.78 -41.27 11.96
CA ASP A 560 4.08 -41.94 12.17
C ASP A 560 4.92 -41.23 13.25
N PRO A 561 4.96 -41.80 14.45
CA PRO A 561 5.76 -41.26 15.55
C PRO A 561 7.28 -41.22 15.31
N ARG A 562 7.76 -41.87 14.25
CA ARG A 562 9.19 -41.86 13.89
C ARG A 562 9.54 -40.64 13.02
N VAL A 563 8.54 -39.99 12.47
CA VAL A 563 8.75 -38.78 11.72
C VAL A 563 9.12 -37.65 12.67
N SER A 564 10.26 -37.01 12.40
CA SER A 564 10.70 -35.81 13.09
C SER A 564 10.98 -34.72 12.05
N ILE A 565 10.41 -33.55 12.26
CA ILE A 565 10.70 -32.36 11.49
C ILE A 565 11.49 -31.36 12.33
N HIS A 566 12.25 -30.50 11.71
CA HIS A 566 12.82 -29.37 12.46
C HIS A 566 11.68 -28.50 13.02
N PRO A 567 11.69 -28.17 14.33
CA PRO A 567 10.60 -27.40 14.95
C PRO A 567 10.21 -26.18 14.10
N ARG A 568 8.91 -25.97 13.89
CA ARG A 568 8.38 -24.94 13.00
C ARG A 568 7.21 -24.20 13.64
N THR A 569 7.27 -22.88 13.56
CA THR A 569 6.21 -21.99 14.03
C THR A 569 5.63 -21.21 12.88
N PHE A 570 4.38 -21.52 12.53
CA PHE A 570 3.62 -20.76 11.53
C PHE A 570 2.95 -19.57 12.19
N ILE A 571 3.19 -18.37 11.65
CA ILE A 571 2.70 -17.11 12.20
C ILE A 571 1.86 -16.40 11.15
N PHE A 572 0.56 -16.33 11.39
CA PHE A 572 -0.39 -15.58 10.55
C PHE A 572 -0.70 -14.22 11.15
N GLY A 573 -1.01 -13.27 10.30
CA GLY A 573 -1.58 -11.97 10.66
C GLY A 573 -2.32 -11.42 9.45
N ALA A 574 -3.66 -11.41 9.52
CA ALA A 574 -4.48 -11.08 8.36
C ALA A 574 -5.79 -10.41 8.79
N LYS A 575 -6.30 -9.53 7.92
CA LYS A 575 -7.68 -9.02 7.95
C LYS A 575 -8.35 -9.43 6.65
N ALA A 576 -9.59 -9.93 6.73
CA ALA A 576 -10.48 -10.10 5.58
C ALA A 576 -11.36 -8.87 5.41
N SER A 577 -11.75 -8.50 4.19
CA SER A 577 -12.76 -7.47 3.98
C SER A 577 -14.09 -7.85 4.64
N PRO A 578 -14.87 -6.91 5.18
CA PRO A 578 -16.10 -7.22 5.92
C PRO A 578 -17.09 -8.10 5.17
N GLY A 579 -17.34 -7.81 3.89
CA GLY A 579 -18.25 -8.59 3.02
C GLY A 579 -17.63 -9.85 2.44
N TYR A 580 -16.35 -10.13 2.65
CA TYR A 580 -15.68 -11.29 2.03
C TYR A 580 -15.77 -12.53 2.91
N TYR A 581 -16.93 -13.15 2.96
CA TYR A 581 -17.22 -14.30 3.82
C TYR A 581 -16.30 -15.51 3.60
N TYR A 582 -15.91 -15.79 2.35
CA TYR A 582 -14.94 -16.85 2.05
C TYR A 582 -13.61 -16.64 2.78
N ALA A 583 -13.07 -15.44 2.73
CA ALA A 583 -11.83 -15.10 3.42
C ALA A 583 -11.99 -15.16 4.96
N LYS A 584 -13.15 -14.80 5.50
CA LYS A 584 -13.45 -14.95 6.93
C LYS A 584 -13.47 -16.42 7.37
N ARG A 585 -13.96 -17.33 6.52
CA ARG A 585 -13.91 -18.78 6.77
C ARG A 585 -12.47 -19.29 6.86
N ILE A 586 -11.56 -18.79 6.02
CA ILE A 586 -10.14 -19.14 6.10
C ILE A 586 -9.51 -18.65 7.43
N ILE A 587 -9.92 -17.48 7.95
CA ILE A 587 -9.47 -17.04 9.29
C ILE A 587 -9.92 -18.03 10.36
N LYS A 588 -11.19 -18.44 10.33
CA LYS A 588 -11.70 -19.44 11.28
C LYS A 588 -10.97 -20.77 11.12
N LEU A 589 -10.68 -21.22 9.90
CA LEU A 589 -9.91 -22.44 9.64
C LEU A 589 -8.50 -22.36 10.24
N ILE A 590 -7.80 -21.23 10.07
CA ILE A 590 -6.47 -21.03 10.71
C ILE A 590 -6.56 -21.17 12.23
N HIS A 591 -7.59 -20.60 12.85
CA HIS A 591 -7.80 -20.71 14.29
C HIS A 591 -8.14 -22.12 14.73
N SER A 592 -9.00 -22.83 13.98
CA SER A 592 -9.36 -24.22 14.27
C SER A 592 -8.14 -25.14 14.16
N VAL A 593 -7.30 -24.96 13.14
CA VAL A 593 -6.02 -25.68 12.99
C VAL A 593 -5.05 -25.34 14.13
N ALA A 594 -4.98 -24.06 14.52
CA ALA A 594 -4.12 -23.63 15.63
C ALA A 594 -4.54 -24.29 16.96
N GLU A 595 -5.84 -24.39 17.21
CA GLU A 595 -6.38 -25.04 18.39
C GLU A 595 -6.03 -26.54 18.43
N GLN A 596 -6.22 -27.25 17.32
CA GLN A 596 -5.85 -28.68 17.21
C GLN A 596 -4.35 -28.90 17.41
N VAL A 597 -3.51 -28.15 16.70
CA VAL A 597 -2.06 -28.32 16.69
C VAL A 597 -1.44 -27.95 18.04
N ASN A 598 -1.81 -26.80 18.60
CA ASN A 598 -1.15 -26.25 19.79
C ASN A 598 -1.54 -27.02 21.08
N ASN A 599 -2.72 -27.68 21.09
CA ASN A 599 -3.19 -28.46 22.25
C ASN A 599 -2.81 -29.97 22.18
N ASP A 600 -2.33 -30.45 21.03
CA ASP A 600 -1.90 -31.86 20.91
C ASP A 600 -0.45 -32.02 21.37
N LYS A 601 -0.27 -32.61 22.53
CA LYS A 601 1.03 -32.84 23.18
C LYS A 601 2.01 -33.69 22.34
N ARG A 602 1.51 -34.45 21.35
CA ARG A 602 2.38 -35.30 20.51
C ARG A 602 3.08 -34.51 19.40
N VAL A 603 2.52 -33.34 19.02
CA VAL A 603 3.01 -32.54 17.89
C VAL A 603 3.43 -31.12 18.28
N ASN A 604 2.95 -30.61 19.40
CA ASN A 604 3.09 -29.20 19.76
C ASN A 604 4.52 -28.73 20.09
N GLU A 605 5.46 -29.66 20.29
CA GLU A 605 6.89 -29.34 20.42
C GLU A 605 7.54 -29.12 19.06
N GLN A 606 7.04 -29.77 18.00
CA GLN A 606 7.59 -29.68 16.65
C GLN A 606 6.79 -28.72 15.76
N LEU A 607 5.52 -28.48 16.07
CA LEU A 607 4.63 -27.67 15.23
C LEU A 607 3.81 -26.68 16.08
N LYS A 608 3.86 -25.40 15.76
CA LYS A 608 3.05 -24.35 16.38
C LYS A 608 2.36 -23.51 15.29
N VAL A 609 1.13 -23.10 15.58
CA VAL A 609 0.37 -22.20 14.71
C VAL A 609 -0.13 -21.02 15.52
N ILE A 610 0.23 -19.82 15.09
CA ILE A 610 -0.07 -18.56 15.77
C ILE A 610 -0.85 -17.67 14.83
N PHE A 611 -2.00 -17.16 15.27
CA PHE A 611 -2.67 -16.07 14.59
C PHE A 611 -2.56 -14.79 15.44
N LEU A 612 -1.88 -13.79 14.90
CA LEU A 612 -1.75 -12.51 15.56
C LEU A 612 -2.86 -11.59 15.05
N GLY A 613 -4.03 -11.65 15.70
CA GLY A 613 -5.08 -10.63 15.53
C GLY A 613 -4.58 -9.28 16.04
N LYS A 614 -5.19 -8.18 15.59
CA LYS A 614 -4.85 -6.82 16.03
C LYS A 614 -3.35 -6.62 16.27
N LEU A 615 -2.54 -6.96 15.26
CA LEU A 615 -1.19 -6.46 15.24
C LEU A 615 -1.30 -4.95 15.04
N PRO A 616 -0.87 -4.12 16.02
CA PRO A 616 -0.58 -2.73 15.70
C PRO A 616 0.25 -2.74 14.42
N ARG A 617 -0.02 -1.84 13.48
CA ARG A 617 0.75 -1.77 12.22
C ARG A 617 2.27 -1.78 12.47
N ILE A 618 2.71 -1.41 13.67
CA ILE A 618 4.09 -1.54 14.17
C ILE A 618 4.48 -2.96 14.60
N ALA A 619 3.59 -3.75 15.18
CA ALA A 619 3.93 -5.15 15.47
C ALA A 619 4.16 -5.95 14.18
N ARG A 620 3.51 -5.56 13.07
CA ARG A 620 3.88 -6.05 11.73
C ARG A 620 5.35 -5.77 11.39
N ARG A 621 5.90 -4.57 11.74
CA ARG A 621 7.33 -4.26 11.53
C ARG A 621 8.25 -5.14 12.36
N ARG A 622 7.97 -5.31 13.66
CA ARG A 622 8.81 -6.13 14.55
C ARG A 622 8.74 -7.61 14.19
N ASN A 623 7.57 -8.09 13.76
CA ASN A 623 7.44 -9.45 13.25
C ASN A 623 8.24 -9.67 11.97
N HIS A 624 8.32 -8.64 11.09
CA HIS A 624 9.12 -8.72 9.87
C HIS A 624 10.63 -8.83 10.13
N SER A 625 11.15 -8.16 11.15
CA SER A 625 12.57 -8.22 11.48
C SER A 625 13.00 -9.49 12.22
N GLY A 626 12.07 -10.21 12.86
CA GLY A 626 12.33 -11.47 13.56
C GLY A 626 12.35 -12.72 12.68
N ARG A 627 12.10 -12.56 11.37
CA ARG A 627 11.98 -13.72 10.48
C ARG A 627 13.30 -14.42 10.26
N ARG A 628 13.25 -15.73 10.38
CA ARG A 628 14.34 -16.61 10.03
C ARG A 628 14.00 -17.59 8.90
N CYS A 629 12.81 -18.10 8.84
CA CYS A 629 12.35 -18.79 7.64
C CYS A 629 11.42 -17.88 6.88
N GLU A 630 11.85 -17.62 5.79
CA GLU A 630 11.00 -17.04 4.80
C GLU A 630 10.89 -18.07 3.74
N ARG A 631 9.67 -18.36 3.37
CA ARG A 631 9.51 -18.93 2.06
C ARG A 631 10.32 -18.20 1.03
N THR A 632 11.00 -17.14 1.45
CA THR A 632 11.71 -16.26 0.57
C THR A 632 13.06 -15.82 1.06
N ASN A 633 13.47 -16.10 2.26
CA ASN A 633 14.72 -15.52 2.77
C ASN A 633 14.83 -13.98 2.54
N LEU A 634 13.67 -13.28 2.51
CA LEU A 634 13.60 -11.88 2.17
C LEU A 634 13.76 -11.01 3.42
N ASN A 635 14.46 -9.90 3.28
CA ASN A 635 14.46 -8.89 4.33
C ASN A 635 13.15 -8.10 4.33
N SER A 636 12.96 -7.26 5.36
CA SER A 636 11.75 -6.45 5.52
C SER A 636 11.45 -5.52 4.34
N GLN A 637 12.46 -5.05 3.61
CA GLN A 637 12.30 -4.20 2.44
C GLN A 637 11.65 -4.95 1.28
N GLN A 638 12.12 -6.14 0.96
CA GLN A 638 11.58 -6.92 -0.15
C GLN A 638 10.12 -7.31 0.07
N ARG A 639 9.65 -7.33 1.30
CA ARG A 639 8.30 -7.76 1.62
C ARG A 639 7.24 -6.67 1.56
N SER A 640 7.55 -5.42 1.86
CA SER A 640 6.58 -4.35 1.66
C SER A 640 6.47 -3.93 0.19
N VAL A 641 7.55 -4.07 -0.59
CA VAL A 641 7.48 -4.07 -2.06
C VAL A 641 6.57 -5.19 -2.55
N ARG A 642 6.63 -6.33 -1.89
CA ARG A 642 5.83 -7.49 -2.21
C ARG A 642 4.36 -7.31 -1.82
N ASP A 643 4.02 -6.64 -0.72
CA ASP A 643 2.62 -6.32 -0.40
C ASP A 643 2.04 -5.33 -1.42
N GLY A 644 2.82 -4.36 -1.90
CA GLY A 644 2.45 -3.50 -3.02
C GLY A 644 2.44 -4.22 -4.38
N GLN A 645 3.37 -5.11 -4.61
CA GLN A 645 3.40 -5.93 -5.82
C GLN A 645 2.35 -7.04 -5.81
N HIS A 646 1.92 -7.53 -4.66
CA HIS A 646 0.89 -8.54 -4.55
C HIS A 646 -0.51 -8.03 -4.88
N GLU A 647 -0.84 -6.81 -4.57
CA GLU A 647 -2.08 -6.22 -5.05
C GLU A 647 -2.09 -6.10 -6.58
N VAL A 648 -0.93 -6.06 -7.20
CA VAL A 648 -0.73 -5.89 -8.62
C VAL A 648 -0.61 -7.22 -9.39
N TYR A 649 -0.05 -8.24 -8.77
CA TYR A 649 0.18 -9.54 -9.44
C TYR A 649 -0.89 -10.56 -9.16
N ASP A 650 -1.77 -10.24 -8.26
CA ASP A 650 -2.47 -11.25 -7.53
C ASP A 650 -3.92 -11.37 -7.90
N GLU A 651 -4.32 -10.69 -8.92
CA GLU A 651 -5.73 -10.67 -9.15
C GLU A 651 -6.31 -11.94 -9.75
N ARG A 652 -5.61 -12.90 -10.20
CA ARG A 652 -6.19 -14.24 -10.39
C ARG A 652 -5.24 -15.41 -10.22
N ARG A 653 -3.95 -15.21 -10.41
CA ARG A 653 -3.07 -16.38 -10.52
C ARG A 653 -1.67 -16.13 -9.98
N CYS A 654 -1.57 -16.13 -8.65
CA CYS A 654 -0.41 -16.66 -7.96
C CYS A 654 0.91 -16.52 -8.67
N TYR A 655 1.73 -15.60 -8.42
CA TYR A 655 3.17 -15.77 -8.60
C TYR A 655 3.92 -14.46 -8.50
N ALA A 656 3.77 -13.78 -7.39
CA ALA A 656 4.67 -12.70 -7.02
C ALA A 656 6.15 -13.11 -6.93
N TRP A 657 6.41 -14.41 -6.98
CA TRP A 657 7.75 -14.98 -7.02
C TRP A 657 8.47 -14.78 -8.34
N HIS A 658 7.72 -14.67 -9.43
CA HIS A 658 8.30 -14.57 -10.79
C HIS A 658 8.56 -13.14 -11.26
N ALA A 659 7.98 -12.10 -10.65
CA ALA A 659 8.21 -10.72 -11.07
C ALA A 659 9.67 -10.27 -11.00
N GLY A 660 10.37 -10.72 -9.97
CA GLY A 660 11.81 -10.54 -9.93
C GLY A 660 12.59 -11.47 -10.86
N TRP A 661 11.96 -12.46 -11.44
CA TRP A 661 12.62 -13.53 -12.20
C TRP A 661 12.88 -13.15 -13.65
N SER A 662 11.95 -12.50 -14.34
CA SER A 662 12.13 -12.07 -15.73
C SER A 662 13.24 -11.00 -15.88
N GLU A 663 13.38 -10.10 -14.92
CA GLU A 663 14.52 -9.17 -14.87
C GLU A 663 15.84 -9.88 -14.54
N ARG A 664 15.79 -11.03 -13.91
CA ARG A 664 16.95 -11.80 -13.43
C ARG A 664 17.57 -12.69 -14.51
N ARG A 665 16.77 -13.25 -15.42
CA ARG A 665 17.25 -14.06 -16.54
C ARG A 665 18.18 -13.27 -17.46
N ASN A 666 17.91 -12.00 -17.67
CA ASN A 666 18.67 -11.14 -18.58
C ASN A 666 20.02 -10.63 -18.04
N ARG A 667 20.39 -10.90 -16.77
CA ARG A 667 21.63 -10.39 -16.17
C ARG A 667 22.56 -11.46 -15.55
N GLY A 668 22.44 -12.71 -15.96
CA GLY A 668 23.43 -13.76 -15.64
C GLY A 668 23.62 -14.14 -14.19
N ILE A 669 22.67 -13.77 -13.27
CA ILE A 669 22.76 -14.11 -11.87
C ILE A 669 21.91 -15.37 -11.61
N ARG A 670 22.56 -16.53 -11.42
CA ARG A 670 21.92 -17.75 -10.91
C ARG A 670 21.46 -17.47 -9.47
N ARG A 671 20.17 -17.20 -9.29
CA ARG A 671 19.57 -16.90 -7.97
C ARG A 671 18.69 -18.01 -7.42
N GLU A 672 18.51 -19.07 -8.15
CA GLU A 672 17.80 -20.29 -7.72
C GLU A 672 18.39 -20.85 -6.42
N ASP A 673 19.71 -20.67 -6.22
CA ASP A 673 20.41 -21.12 -5.03
C ASP A 673 20.07 -20.36 -3.73
N ASN A 674 19.43 -19.18 -3.80
CA ASN A 674 19.16 -18.33 -2.64
C ASN A 674 17.65 -18.12 -2.36
N MET A 675 16.76 -18.87 -3.03
CA MET A 675 15.31 -18.83 -2.86
C MET A 675 14.70 -20.21 -3.06
N PHE A 676 13.56 -20.46 -2.43
CA PHE A 676 12.81 -21.70 -2.58
C PHE A 676 11.57 -21.45 -3.44
N LEU A 677 11.64 -21.77 -4.72
CA LEU A 677 10.55 -21.61 -5.66
C LEU A 677 9.67 -22.87 -5.71
N PHE A 678 8.38 -22.69 -5.97
CA PHE A 678 7.43 -23.77 -6.12
C PHE A 678 6.27 -23.40 -7.05
N GLY A 679 5.59 -24.42 -7.57
CA GLY A 679 4.33 -24.29 -8.29
C GLY A 679 4.49 -23.84 -9.74
N LEU A 680 3.34 -23.59 -10.38
CA LEU A 680 3.23 -23.21 -11.79
C LEU A 680 3.92 -21.87 -12.08
N THR A 681 4.48 -21.75 -13.26
CA THR A 681 4.96 -20.48 -13.82
C THR A 681 3.77 -19.63 -14.29
N ALA A 682 4.00 -18.32 -14.46
CA ALA A 682 2.97 -17.44 -15.02
C ALA A 682 2.49 -17.91 -16.42
N GLU A 683 3.41 -18.38 -17.24
CA GLU A 683 3.11 -18.91 -18.59
C GLU A 683 2.23 -20.17 -18.54
N GLU A 684 2.51 -21.09 -17.61
CA GLU A 684 1.69 -22.30 -17.42
C GLU A 684 0.29 -21.96 -16.91
N VAL A 685 0.20 -21.02 -15.96
CA VAL A 685 -1.08 -20.53 -15.48
C VAL A 685 -1.88 -19.91 -16.62
N LEU A 686 -1.27 -19.04 -17.40
CA LEU A 686 -1.91 -18.41 -18.56
C LEU A 686 -2.41 -19.44 -19.57
N ARG A 687 -1.62 -20.49 -19.82
CA ARG A 687 -2.02 -21.60 -20.69
C ARG A 687 -3.28 -22.31 -20.18
N TYR A 688 -3.34 -22.62 -18.88
CA TYR A 688 -4.54 -23.20 -18.28
C TYR A 688 -5.76 -22.29 -18.43
N CYS A 689 -5.58 -20.99 -18.38
CA CYS A 689 -6.68 -20.05 -18.53
C CYS A 689 -7.19 -19.91 -19.95
N GLU A 690 -6.30 -19.96 -20.91
CA GLU A 690 -6.61 -19.80 -22.33
C GLU A 690 -7.16 -21.10 -22.96
N HIS A 691 -6.60 -22.22 -22.56
CA HIS A 691 -6.89 -23.51 -23.19
C HIS A 691 -7.62 -24.50 -22.28
N GLY A 692 -7.82 -24.14 -21.02
CA GLY A 692 -8.41 -25.06 -20.03
C GLY A 692 -7.45 -26.20 -19.67
N GLY A 693 -8.02 -27.34 -19.26
CA GLY A 693 -7.26 -28.59 -18.97
C GLY A 693 -6.86 -28.76 -17.52
N TYR A 694 -7.06 -27.78 -16.64
CA TYR A 694 -6.94 -27.97 -15.21
C TYR A 694 -8.20 -28.58 -14.62
N ARG A 695 -8.05 -29.66 -13.84
CA ARG A 695 -9.12 -30.35 -13.13
C ARG A 695 -8.68 -30.64 -11.70
N ALA A 696 -9.24 -29.90 -10.75
CA ALA A 696 -8.89 -30.01 -9.34
C ALA A 696 -9.18 -31.43 -8.76
N HIS A 697 -10.25 -32.06 -9.22
CA HIS A 697 -10.60 -33.44 -8.85
C HIS A 697 -9.52 -34.47 -9.16
N GLU A 698 -8.74 -34.27 -10.23
CA GLU A 698 -7.65 -35.20 -10.55
C GLU A 698 -6.58 -35.18 -9.45
N TYR A 699 -6.18 -34.01 -8.99
CA TYR A 699 -5.23 -33.85 -7.88
C TYR A 699 -5.77 -34.39 -6.57
N TYR A 700 -7.03 -34.13 -6.28
CA TYR A 700 -7.72 -34.64 -5.11
C TYR A 700 -7.75 -36.18 -5.08
N HIS A 701 -8.01 -36.85 -6.20
CA HIS A 701 -8.05 -38.32 -6.25
C HIS A 701 -6.70 -38.98 -6.30
N HIS A 702 -5.70 -38.38 -6.94
CA HIS A 702 -4.39 -38.99 -7.10
C HIS A 702 -3.41 -38.76 -5.93
N ASP A 703 -3.57 -37.67 -5.16
CA ASP A 703 -2.71 -37.40 -4.00
C ASP A 703 -3.46 -37.62 -2.69
N LYS A 704 -3.11 -38.70 -1.97
CA LYS A 704 -3.73 -39.05 -0.68
C LYS A 704 -3.61 -37.93 0.35
N ARG A 705 -2.53 -37.14 0.31
CA ARG A 705 -2.30 -36.01 1.21
C ARG A 705 -3.35 -34.92 0.98
N ILE A 706 -3.60 -34.60 -0.29
CA ILE A 706 -4.61 -33.62 -0.71
C ILE A 706 -5.98 -34.10 -0.29
N LYS A 707 -6.31 -35.37 -0.63
CA LYS A 707 -7.59 -35.96 -0.28
C LYS A 707 -7.87 -35.86 1.21
N GLN A 708 -6.90 -36.27 2.04
CA GLN A 708 -7.05 -36.25 3.49
C GLN A 708 -7.33 -34.85 4.03
N VAL A 709 -6.53 -33.84 3.65
CA VAL A 709 -6.69 -32.47 4.18
C VAL A 709 -7.93 -31.78 3.66
N VAL A 710 -8.39 -32.11 2.45
CA VAL A 710 -9.64 -31.58 1.89
C VAL A 710 -10.85 -32.22 2.54
N ASP A 711 -10.84 -33.54 2.73
CA ASP A 711 -11.93 -34.27 3.43
C ASP A 711 -12.07 -33.78 4.89
N GLN A 712 -10.98 -33.42 5.56
CA GLN A 712 -10.99 -32.88 6.93
C GLN A 712 -11.75 -31.56 7.08
N LEU A 713 -12.03 -30.86 5.99
CA LEU A 713 -12.85 -29.64 6.02
C LEU A 713 -14.34 -29.94 6.30
N VAL A 714 -14.81 -31.16 5.96
CA VAL A 714 -16.25 -31.50 5.99
C VAL A 714 -16.59 -32.79 6.74
N ASN A 715 -15.58 -33.57 7.21
CA ASN A 715 -15.81 -34.87 7.84
C ASN A 715 -15.88 -34.85 9.38
N GLY A 716 -16.03 -33.67 9.99
CA GLY A 716 -16.09 -33.51 11.45
C GLY A 716 -14.72 -33.47 12.16
N PHE A 717 -13.63 -33.34 11.41
CA PHE A 717 -12.26 -33.21 11.97
C PHE A 717 -12.13 -31.98 12.91
N PHE A 718 -12.88 -30.93 12.69
CA PHE A 718 -12.93 -29.74 13.53
C PHE A 718 -14.21 -29.75 14.38
N PRO A 719 -14.12 -30.09 15.68
CA PRO A 719 -15.29 -30.14 16.56
C PRO A 719 -15.99 -28.78 16.68
N GLY A 720 -17.32 -28.78 16.69
CA GLY A 720 -18.12 -27.58 16.94
C GLY A 720 -18.20 -26.56 15.81
N VAL A 721 -17.66 -26.89 14.63
CA VAL A 721 -17.66 -25.95 13.46
C VAL A 721 -18.77 -26.30 12.46
N GLY A 722 -19.31 -27.54 12.47
CA GLY A 722 -20.35 -28.00 11.53
C GLY A 722 -19.90 -27.79 10.06
N ASP A 723 -20.83 -27.38 9.21
CA ASP A 723 -20.62 -27.20 7.76
C ASP A 723 -19.97 -25.85 7.39
N TYR A 724 -19.38 -25.16 8.36
CA TYR A 724 -18.87 -23.80 8.14
C TYR A 724 -17.74 -23.74 7.09
N PHE A 725 -16.99 -24.84 6.91
CA PHE A 725 -15.92 -24.94 5.92
C PHE A 725 -16.32 -25.56 4.59
N GLU A 726 -17.59 -25.98 4.43
CA GLU A 726 -18.14 -26.53 3.17
C GLU A 726 -17.89 -25.58 1.97
N PRO A 727 -18.07 -24.24 2.05
CA PRO A 727 -17.75 -23.36 0.94
C PRO A 727 -16.27 -23.33 0.56
N ILE A 728 -15.35 -23.70 1.46
CA ILE A 728 -13.93 -23.87 1.12
C ILE A 728 -13.74 -25.18 0.36
N TYR A 729 -14.37 -26.26 0.80
CA TYR A 729 -14.39 -27.54 0.12
C TYR A 729 -14.96 -27.40 -1.31
N ASP A 730 -16.11 -26.74 -1.46
CA ASP A 730 -16.76 -26.50 -2.74
C ASP A 730 -15.89 -25.66 -3.69
N SER A 731 -15.22 -24.63 -3.18
CA SER A 731 -14.32 -23.82 -3.99
C SER A 731 -13.15 -24.62 -4.56
N LEU A 732 -12.66 -25.61 -3.81
CA LEU A 732 -11.56 -26.48 -4.23
C LEU A 732 -12.00 -27.54 -5.24
N LEU A 733 -13.22 -28.10 -5.09
CA LEU A 733 -13.69 -29.23 -5.91
C LEU A 733 -14.79 -28.81 -6.89
N ALA A 734 -15.96 -28.36 -6.41
CA ALA A 734 -17.09 -28.03 -7.27
C ALA A 734 -16.80 -26.82 -8.17
N GLN A 735 -16.05 -25.83 -7.70
CA GLN A 735 -15.66 -24.63 -8.46
C GLN A 735 -14.28 -24.76 -9.12
N ASN A 736 -13.70 -25.98 -9.11
CA ASN A 736 -12.44 -26.31 -9.78
C ASN A 736 -11.22 -25.46 -9.37
N ASP A 737 -11.14 -25.07 -8.07
CA ASP A 737 -9.94 -24.44 -7.48
C ASP A 737 -9.32 -23.31 -8.34
N GLU A 738 -10.03 -22.22 -8.46
CA GLU A 738 -9.66 -21.06 -9.30
C GLU A 738 -8.20 -20.62 -9.14
N TYR A 739 -7.59 -20.82 -7.95
CA TYR A 739 -6.26 -20.35 -7.62
C TYR A 739 -5.17 -21.43 -7.58
N PHE A 740 -5.42 -22.59 -8.17
CA PHE A 740 -4.45 -23.70 -8.31
C PHE A 740 -3.83 -24.16 -6.98
N VAL A 741 -4.60 -24.11 -5.89
CA VAL A 741 -4.16 -24.50 -4.55
C VAL A 741 -3.78 -25.98 -4.52
N LEU A 742 -4.64 -26.84 -5.09
CA LEU A 742 -4.40 -28.29 -5.11
C LEU A 742 -3.30 -28.66 -6.11
N ARG A 743 -3.22 -27.96 -7.23
CA ARG A 743 -2.16 -28.18 -8.24
C ARG A 743 -0.77 -27.93 -7.68
N ASP A 744 -0.62 -26.90 -6.88
CA ASP A 744 0.68 -26.49 -6.34
C ASP A 744 0.99 -27.09 -4.98
N PHE A 745 0.09 -27.87 -4.39
CA PHE A 745 0.24 -28.40 -3.05
C PHE A 745 1.49 -29.28 -2.89
N ALA A 746 1.72 -30.22 -3.81
CA ALA A 746 2.87 -31.11 -3.76
C ALA A 746 4.19 -30.32 -3.89
N ALA A 747 4.29 -29.43 -4.88
CA ALA A 747 5.46 -28.58 -5.07
C ALA A 747 5.72 -27.65 -3.88
N TYR A 748 4.65 -27.21 -3.20
CA TYR A 748 4.73 -26.42 -1.98
C TYR A 748 5.29 -27.22 -0.81
N ALA A 749 4.81 -28.45 -0.61
CA ALA A 749 5.31 -29.35 0.43
C ALA A 749 6.81 -29.67 0.22
N GLU A 750 7.20 -30.00 -1.02
CA GLU A 750 8.61 -30.24 -1.38
C GLU A 750 9.49 -29.00 -1.16
N ALA A 751 8.97 -27.80 -1.45
CA ALA A 751 9.71 -26.58 -1.16
C ALA A 751 9.95 -26.39 0.34
N HIS A 752 9.00 -26.79 1.19
CA HIS A 752 9.17 -26.78 2.64
C HIS A 752 10.24 -27.78 3.13
N GLU A 753 10.36 -28.94 2.51
CA GLU A 753 11.42 -29.91 2.80
C GLU A 753 12.79 -29.33 2.43
N ARG A 754 12.92 -28.71 1.25
CA ARG A 754 14.16 -28.01 0.86
C ARG A 754 14.53 -26.85 1.78
N VAL A 755 13.55 -26.13 2.31
CA VAL A 755 13.76 -25.09 3.34
C VAL A 755 14.35 -25.69 4.60
N GLU A 756 13.81 -26.82 5.07
CA GLU A 756 14.28 -27.52 6.26
C GLU A 756 15.71 -28.04 6.09
N GLU A 757 16.00 -28.64 4.96
CA GLU A 757 17.35 -29.10 4.60
C GLU A 757 18.36 -27.95 4.62
N ALA A 758 18.04 -26.82 3.97
CA ALA A 758 18.91 -25.65 3.97
C ALA A 758 19.06 -25.01 5.36
N TYR A 759 18.03 -25.09 6.19
CA TYR A 759 18.06 -24.56 7.54
C TYR A 759 18.98 -25.39 8.47
N ARG A 760 19.09 -26.69 8.23
CA ARG A 760 20.00 -27.59 8.96
C ARG A 760 21.46 -27.37 8.59
N ASP A 761 21.75 -26.66 7.49
CA ASP A 761 23.10 -26.22 7.10
C ASP A 761 23.26 -24.71 7.38
N PRO A 762 23.82 -24.32 8.53
CA PRO A 762 23.95 -22.91 8.89
C PRO A 762 24.80 -22.10 7.91
N ALA A 763 25.86 -22.66 7.35
CA ALA A 763 26.73 -21.93 6.42
C ALA A 763 25.97 -21.58 5.12
N ARG A 764 25.24 -22.54 4.56
CA ARG A 764 24.35 -22.32 3.43
C ARG A 764 23.26 -21.30 3.75
N TRP A 765 22.57 -21.46 4.88
CA TRP A 765 21.45 -20.61 5.30
C TRP A 765 21.86 -19.14 5.45
N TRP A 766 22.97 -18.90 6.15
CA TRP A 766 23.43 -17.53 6.39
C TRP A 766 24.01 -16.87 5.14
N ARG A 767 24.68 -17.64 4.27
CA ARG A 767 25.10 -17.17 2.96
C ARG A 767 23.89 -16.72 2.11
N MET A 768 22.84 -17.54 2.05
CA MET A 768 21.60 -17.20 1.35
C MET A 768 20.98 -15.90 1.91
N SER A 769 20.93 -15.77 3.24
CA SER A 769 20.40 -14.60 3.92
C SER A 769 21.21 -13.34 3.58
N ALA A 770 22.54 -13.41 3.67
CA ALA A 770 23.45 -12.30 3.35
C ALA A 770 23.30 -11.85 1.89
N VAL A 771 23.27 -12.80 0.94
CA VAL A 771 23.08 -12.50 -0.49
C VAL A 771 21.74 -11.81 -0.73
N ASN A 772 20.67 -12.24 -0.07
CA ASN A 772 19.36 -11.61 -0.22
C ASN A 772 19.34 -10.19 0.36
N ILE A 773 20.01 -9.94 1.49
CA ILE A 773 20.18 -8.59 2.05
C ILE A 773 20.97 -7.72 1.08
N ALA A 774 22.10 -8.20 0.56
CA ALA A 774 22.93 -7.47 -0.39
C ALA A 774 22.15 -6.98 -1.63
N HIS A 775 21.23 -7.77 -2.13
CA HIS A 775 20.44 -7.42 -3.30
C HIS A 775 19.18 -6.60 -3.00
N SER A 776 18.88 -6.30 -1.74
CA SER A 776 17.64 -5.62 -1.36
C SER A 776 17.62 -4.12 -1.71
N GLY A 777 18.77 -3.48 -1.84
CA GLY A 777 18.89 -2.06 -2.18
C GLY A 777 18.16 -1.67 -3.47
N ARG A 778 18.09 -2.59 -4.44
CA ARG A 778 17.33 -2.39 -5.68
C ARG A 778 15.84 -2.12 -5.46
N PHE A 779 15.29 -2.55 -4.34
CA PHE A 779 13.88 -2.34 -3.97
C PHE A 779 13.68 -1.17 -3.01
N ALA A 780 14.61 -0.23 -2.97
CA ALA A 780 14.43 1.01 -2.25
C ALA A 780 13.53 1.98 -3.03
N SER A 781 12.61 2.66 -2.33
CA SER A 781 11.72 3.65 -2.95
C SER A 781 12.47 4.88 -3.46
N ASP A 782 13.66 5.17 -2.91
CA ASP A 782 14.52 6.28 -3.39
C ASP A 782 14.91 6.07 -4.86
N ARG A 783 15.35 4.87 -5.23
CA ARG A 783 15.62 4.52 -6.63
C ARG A 783 14.36 4.68 -7.50
N THR A 784 13.24 4.13 -7.03
CA THR A 784 11.97 4.19 -7.78
C THR A 784 11.55 5.63 -8.03
N VAL A 785 11.57 6.46 -6.97
CA VAL A 785 11.18 7.88 -7.06
C VAL A 785 12.14 8.68 -7.94
N ALA A 786 13.45 8.38 -7.90
CA ALA A 786 14.43 9.00 -8.80
C ALA A 786 14.13 8.69 -10.28
N GLU A 787 13.76 7.43 -10.60
CA GLU A 787 13.33 7.04 -11.95
C GLU A 787 12.04 7.77 -12.40
N TYR A 788 11.03 7.88 -11.50
CA TYR A 788 9.82 8.66 -11.78
C TYR A 788 10.14 10.14 -12.01
N ALA A 789 11.00 10.72 -11.17
CA ALA A 789 11.39 12.13 -11.26
C ALA A 789 12.05 12.45 -12.61
N ALA A 790 12.99 11.62 -13.03
CA ALA A 790 13.75 11.82 -14.28
C ALA A 790 12.92 11.51 -15.54
N GLU A 791 12.15 10.41 -15.54
CA GLU A 791 11.57 9.88 -16.78
C GLU A 791 10.09 10.26 -16.98
N ILE A 792 9.37 10.63 -15.90
CA ILE A 792 7.92 10.89 -15.98
C ILE A 792 7.60 12.32 -15.53
N TRP A 793 8.08 12.73 -14.36
CA TRP A 793 7.67 14.01 -13.78
C TRP A 793 8.50 15.21 -14.25
N GLY A 794 9.71 14.98 -14.75
CA GLY A 794 10.64 16.05 -15.14
C GLY A 794 11.06 16.91 -13.94
N LEU A 795 11.36 16.28 -12.79
CA LEU A 795 11.75 16.97 -11.56
C LEU A 795 13.27 16.94 -11.38
N LEU A 796 13.80 18.05 -10.85
CA LEU A 796 15.20 18.17 -10.47
C LEU A 796 15.33 18.31 -8.94
N PRO A 797 16.32 17.67 -8.29
CA PRO A 797 16.57 17.83 -6.86
C PRO A 797 16.97 19.27 -6.51
N SER A 798 16.61 19.75 -5.32
CA SER A 798 17.14 21.01 -4.76
C SER A 798 18.49 20.77 -4.10
N GLY A 799 19.45 21.69 -4.28
CA GLY A 799 20.86 21.48 -3.94
C GLY A 799 21.25 21.52 -2.47
N GLU A 800 20.33 21.60 -1.51
CA GLU A 800 20.69 21.70 -0.09
C GLU A 800 20.55 20.35 0.66
N ARG A 801 21.70 19.94 1.25
CA ARG A 801 21.77 18.87 2.27
C ARG A 801 22.05 19.53 3.63
N LEU A 802 21.55 18.93 4.72
CA LEU A 802 21.99 19.34 6.06
C LEU A 802 23.52 19.20 6.14
N SER A 803 24.21 20.25 6.55
CA SER A 803 25.60 20.14 7.03
C SER A 803 25.54 19.24 8.28
N THR A 804 26.15 18.09 8.20
CA THR A 804 26.30 17.13 9.30
C THR A 804 27.13 17.71 10.40
#